data_7650697430150e199ab68e8134c3ab59
#
_entry.id   7650697430150e199ab68e8134c3ab59
#
_cell.length_a   1.000
_cell.length_b   1.000
_cell.length_c   1.000
_cell.angle_alpha   90.00
_cell.angle_beta   90.00
_cell.angle_gamma   90.00
#
_symmetry.space_group_name_H-M   'P 1'
#
loop_
_entity.id
_entity.type
_entity.pdbx_description
1 polymer ?
#
loop_
_entity_poly.entity_id
_entity_poly.type
_entity_poly.pdbx_seq_one_letter_code
_entity_poly.pdbx_strand_id
1 'polypeptide(L)'
;MKKLFCTTLLLLTIAIGFAQGKNDLWKKSNSFEAFKKTPKNHLPQKNIFKLDLLNMEKMLNKAPKRANVNITQHLIISLPNGEGVLENFKVFENSVMEPELAKKYPNIKSYVAVGVDNPLARAYFSYSPLGFKSMILYPDQSSVFIEPISDNADTYSVYKKSDKEEVLEKFECNIMHKVANTTTSDNTVAFRGADDAKLRTFRIALSSTGEYSAYFGGTKANTLAAMNNTLTRINGIFEKDFGVRLILIGNNDAIIYTNSTTDPYSDPANKSNWRLELQSNLTATIGEANYDIGHLLGTGVANSGDAGCVGCICTNNFKGRGYTTGTSNNHQGDTFDLDFVAHEIGHQLGATHTFTHTSETGTGSQMEPGSGSTIMSYSGRTSKDIEFHSDAYFHAISIQQVTDNIKTKTCAVISTNGNAAPIVNAGLDFTIPKGTPFMLTGTATDANSDDILTYSWEQMDLGTSTTSVPNATATSGPLFRSYPESTSATRYFPNINSILNGLTTTTGREIASEVLPNVARTLNFRFTARDNRIGGGSNNSDDMIITVDGLAGPFTIDSQNTAVSYAAGTSQTINWSVAGTNTNGVNCTNVDILLSTDGGQTFPIVLLASTPNDGSQNIIIPNMPGTTNRIMVKGSNHIFFDVNNSNFTITGSNTDTTAPTTSTLTASGTTTSSTNLSWTAATDNVGVSGYDVYQNGVLRTSTTTTTLSVTGLTASTTYNFYVKAKDAAGNASQSSNTVLITTLSNTTLVTTPSYCSSVGGTSKEYINRVIMGTIDNNSGNDNGYGNYTTLSSTVYLGSSEKITIIPKWTSSVRAESYNVWIDFNKNGNFESNELVFSKSKSRASSITGAFTIPSNALTGATRMRVSMKYNSFPSACETFANGEVEDYTINITSTIARTSEETNINEETKEETNEISKLDFKLYPNPVKGDIVNFTEMNESTTYRIFNQMGQQVASGYIENNSVNVGALMPAIYIIEITDGKSVGTKRFIKE
;
A
#
# COMPACT_ATOMS: atom_id res chain seq x y z
N MET A 1 -16.49 -60.04 19.89
CA MET A 1 -17.11 -58.69 19.90
C MET A 1 -16.80 -57.92 21.16
N LYS A 2 -15.52 -57.82 21.60
CA LYS A 2 -15.09 -57.02 22.77
C LYS A 2 -13.69 -56.41 22.59
N LYS A 3 -13.20 -56.31 21.36
CA LYS A 3 -11.89 -55.65 21.07
C LYS A 3 -11.98 -54.53 20.01
N LEU A 4 -13.22 -54.06 19.67
CA LEU A 4 -13.39 -52.99 18.66
C LEU A 4 -13.95 -51.69 19.27
N PHE A 5 -13.99 -51.54 20.59
CA PHE A 5 -14.56 -50.38 21.29
C PHE A 5 -13.52 -49.50 22.01
N CYS A 6 -12.23 -49.86 21.97
CA CYS A 6 -11.17 -49.11 22.68
C CYS A 6 -10.31 -48.26 21.74
N THR A 7 -10.40 -48.40 20.42
CA THR A 7 -9.62 -47.64 19.46
C THR A 7 -10.34 -46.41 18.88
N THR A 8 -11.66 -46.33 19.07
CA THR A 8 -12.46 -45.15 18.67
C THR A 8 -12.57 -44.08 19.77
N LEU A 9 -12.15 -44.36 21.00
CA LEU A 9 -12.18 -43.38 22.10
C LEU A 9 -10.85 -42.63 22.29
N LEU A 10 -9.76 -43.00 21.57
CA LEU A 10 -8.46 -42.36 21.67
C LEU A 10 -8.18 -41.36 20.50
N LEU A 11 -9.09 -41.31 19.51
CA LEU A 11 -9.02 -40.34 18.41
C LEU A 11 -9.96 -39.14 18.62
N LEU A 12 -10.73 -39.09 19.70
CA LEU A 12 -11.62 -37.96 20.03
C LEU A 12 -11.02 -37.02 21.11
N THR A 13 -9.82 -37.25 21.59
CA THR A 13 -9.19 -36.44 22.65
C THR A 13 -8.06 -35.53 22.18
N ILE A 14 -7.80 -35.42 20.84
CA ILE A 14 -6.80 -34.49 20.30
C ILE A 14 -7.46 -33.30 19.54
N ALA A 15 -8.80 -33.28 19.47
CA ALA A 15 -9.54 -32.14 18.89
C ALA A 15 -10.14 -31.18 19.94
N ILE A 16 -9.69 -31.24 21.21
CA ILE A 16 -10.09 -30.27 22.25
C ILE A 16 -8.87 -29.44 22.65
N GLY A 17 -8.37 -28.68 21.72
CA GLY A 17 -7.36 -27.70 22.01
C GLY A 17 -7.47 -26.54 21.01
N PHE A 18 -8.33 -25.58 21.33
CA PHE A 18 -8.58 -24.26 20.76
C PHE A 18 -10.04 -24.01 20.33
N ALA A 19 -10.98 -24.50 21.15
CA ALA A 19 -12.24 -23.79 21.26
C ALA A 19 -12.19 -23.06 22.62
N GLN A 20 -11.49 -21.93 22.69
CA GLN A 20 -11.85 -20.91 23.66
C GLN A 20 -13.28 -20.52 23.29
N GLY A 21 -14.25 -20.87 24.15
CA GLY A 21 -15.67 -20.66 23.93
C GLY A 21 -15.92 -19.23 23.53
N LYS A 22 -16.78 -19.00 22.54
CA LYS A 22 -17.32 -17.66 22.22
C LYS A 22 -17.68 -17.06 23.56
N ASN A 23 -16.99 -16.00 23.98
CA ASN A 23 -17.27 -15.32 25.23
C ASN A 23 -18.73 -14.84 25.18
N ASP A 24 -19.60 -15.34 26.04
CA ASP A 24 -21.03 -14.99 26.14
C ASP A 24 -21.29 -13.52 26.56
N LEU A 25 -20.37 -12.61 26.22
CA LEU A 25 -20.46 -11.20 26.56
C LEU A 25 -21.63 -10.50 25.85
N TRP A 26 -21.89 -10.89 24.59
CA TRP A 26 -22.92 -10.30 23.75
C TRP A 26 -24.08 -11.27 23.54
N LYS A 27 -25.30 -10.83 23.82
CA LYS A 27 -26.53 -11.60 23.59
C LYS A 27 -27.43 -10.84 22.63
N LYS A 28 -27.73 -11.44 21.43
CA LYS A 28 -28.68 -10.86 20.49
C LYS A 28 -30.05 -10.74 21.13
N SER A 29 -30.67 -9.56 21.05
CA SER A 29 -31.99 -9.27 21.62
C SER A 29 -33.05 -9.24 20.53
N ASN A 30 -34.09 -10.01 20.68
CA ASN A 30 -35.24 -10.03 19.76
C ASN A 30 -36.41 -9.15 20.24
N SER A 31 -36.29 -8.44 21.38
CA SER A 31 -37.40 -7.70 21.96
C SER A 31 -37.45 -6.25 21.47
N PHE A 32 -38.39 -5.96 20.58
CA PHE A 32 -38.77 -4.61 20.13
C PHE A 32 -39.52 -3.80 21.22
N GLU A 33 -39.91 -4.42 22.33
CA GLU A 33 -40.81 -3.83 23.33
C GLU A 33 -40.14 -2.91 24.38
N ALA A 34 -38.80 -2.92 24.47
CA ALA A 34 -38.11 -2.12 25.49
C ALA A 34 -37.93 -0.64 25.14
N PHE A 35 -38.25 -0.22 23.91
CA PHE A 35 -37.84 1.08 23.39
C PHE A 35 -38.96 2.12 23.20
N LYS A 36 -40.04 2.02 23.96
CA LYS A 36 -41.16 3.02 23.92
C LYS A 36 -40.82 4.38 24.55
N LYS A 37 -39.63 4.57 25.12
CA LYS A 37 -39.12 5.90 25.52
C LYS A 37 -38.10 6.36 24.47
N THR A 38 -38.41 7.47 23.81
CA THR A 38 -37.66 8.18 22.78
C THR A 38 -36.17 7.85 22.78
N PRO A 39 -35.64 7.18 21.73
CA PRO A 39 -34.18 7.02 21.57
C PRO A 39 -33.57 8.43 21.46
N LYS A 40 -32.54 8.72 22.24
CA LYS A 40 -31.77 9.97 22.14
C LYS A 40 -31.07 10.13 20.78
N ASN A 41 -31.03 9.07 19.97
CA ASN A 41 -30.40 9.03 18.64
C ASN A 41 -31.24 8.16 17.70
N HIS A 42 -31.43 8.61 16.45
CA HIS A 42 -32.06 7.86 15.37
C HIS A 42 -31.11 6.78 14.82
N LEU A 43 -30.65 5.84 15.65
CA LEU A 43 -29.74 4.77 15.23
C LEU A 43 -30.51 3.62 14.59
N PRO A 44 -29.95 2.97 13.56
CA PRO A 44 -30.53 1.77 12.95
C PRO A 44 -30.77 0.68 14.00
N GLN A 45 -31.92 0.00 13.95
CA GLN A 45 -32.33 -1.00 14.93
C GLN A 45 -32.32 -2.43 14.38
N LYS A 46 -31.57 -2.67 13.30
CA LYS A 46 -31.50 -3.98 12.64
C LYS A 46 -30.86 -5.06 13.51
N ASN A 47 -29.77 -4.74 14.20
CA ASN A 47 -29.03 -5.65 15.08
C ASN A 47 -28.91 -5.05 16.48
N ILE A 48 -29.70 -5.58 17.42
CA ILE A 48 -29.69 -5.17 18.82
C ILE A 48 -29.05 -6.26 19.69
N PHE A 49 -28.15 -5.83 20.57
CA PHE A 49 -27.42 -6.70 21.47
C PHE A 49 -27.47 -6.20 22.91
N LYS A 50 -27.47 -7.13 23.87
CA LYS A 50 -27.15 -6.85 25.28
C LYS A 50 -25.71 -7.23 25.57
N LEU A 51 -25.00 -6.37 26.30
CA LEU A 51 -23.61 -6.57 26.72
C LEU A 51 -23.53 -6.80 28.22
N ASP A 52 -22.80 -7.83 28.64
CA ASP A 52 -22.38 -8.02 30.04
C ASP A 52 -21.21 -7.06 30.32
N LEU A 53 -21.55 -5.86 30.78
CA LEU A 53 -20.59 -4.77 31.03
C LEU A 53 -19.54 -5.14 32.09
N LEU A 54 -19.95 -5.83 33.18
CA LEU A 54 -19.03 -6.18 34.27
C LEU A 54 -17.96 -7.18 33.82
N ASN A 55 -18.36 -8.19 33.06
CA ASN A 55 -17.41 -9.17 32.55
C ASN A 55 -16.56 -8.57 31.41
N MET A 56 -17.11 -7.70 30.58
CA MET A 56 -16.34 -6.95 29.57
C MET A 56 -15.23 -6.13 30.26
N GLU A 57 -15.55 -5.36 31.27
CA GLU A 57 -14.57 -4.57 32.03
C GLU A 57 -13.46 -5.44 32.65
N LYS A 58 -13.82 -6.53 33.31
CA LYS A 58 -12.86 -7.48 33.91
C LYS A 58 -11.91 -8.05 32.85
N MET A 59 -12.42 -8.32 31.65
CA MET A 59 -11.58 -8.81 30.54
C MET A 59 -10.69 -7.70 30.00
N LEU A 60 -11.24 -6.53 29.70
CA LEU A 60 -10.50 -5.41 29.14
C LEU A 60 -9.37 -4.91 30.05
N ASN A 61 -9.54 -5.04 31.40
CA ASN A 61 -8.48 -4.71 32.37
C ASN A 61 -7.25 -5.64 32.26
N LYS A 62 -7.34 -6.77 31.53
CA LYS A 62 -6.23 -7.68 31.26
C LYS A 62 -5.59 -7.44 29.91
N ALA A 63 -6.10 -6.49 29.10
CA ALA A 63 -5.56 -6.21 27.79
C ALA A 63 -4.11 -5.71 27.89
N PRO A 64 -3.16 -6.28 27.12
CA PRO A 64 -1.81 -5.76 27.07
C PRO A 64 -1.80 -4.36 26.46
N LYS A 65 -0.81 -3.54 26.85
CA LYS A 65 -0.61 -2.24 26.20
C LYS A 65 -0.12 -2.42 24.76
N ARG A 66 -0.57 -1.57 23.85
CA ARG A 66 -0.19 -1.62 22.43
C ARG A 66 1.33 -1.62 22.21
N ALA A 67 2.11 -0.91 23.03
CA ALA A 67 3.58 -0.90 22.94
C ALA A 67 4.23 -2.29 23.12
N ASN A 68 3.47 -3.28 23.59
CA ASN A 68 3.92 -4.63 23.90
C ASN A 68 3.38 -5.67 22.88
N VAL A 69 3.25 -5.33 21.60
CA VAL A 69 2.64 -6.17 20.54
C VAL A 69 3.30 -7.56 20.40
N ASN A 70 4.56 -7.71 20.80
CA ASN A 70 5.31 -8.98 20.73
C ASN A 70 5.02 -9.97 21.88
N ILE A 71 4.01 -9.70 22.73
CA ILE A 71 3.67 -10.61 23.83
C ILE A 71 2.89 -11.80 23.30
N THR A 72 3.27 -13.00 23.69
CA THR A 72 2.62 -14.27 23.33
C THR A 72 1.22 -14.46 23.93
N GLN A 73 0.86 -13.69 24.96
CA GLN A 73 -0.48 -13.68 25.56
C GLN A 73 -1.33 -12.55 25.00
N HIS A 74 -2.38 -12.89 24.27
CA HIS A 74 -3.35 -11.95 23.72
C HIS A 74 -4.68 -12.07 24.43
N LEU A 75 -5.32 -10.93 24.73
CA LEU A 75 -6.73 -10.91 25.08
C LEU A 75 -7.55 -11.05 23.79
N ILE A 76 -8.43 -12.06 23.74
CA ILE A 76 -9.38 -12.20 22.64
C ILE A 76 -10.77 -11.90 23.18
N ILE A 77 -11.50 -11.01 22.52
CA ILE A 77 -12.92 -10.75 22.75
C ILE A 77 -13.69 -10.90 21.43
N SER A 78 -14.97 -11.23 21.53
CA SER A 78 -15.88 -11.24 20.37
C SER A 78 -16.63 -9.93 20.31
N LEU A 79 -16.74 -9.34 19.10
CA LEU A 79 -17.54 -8.15 18.79
C LEU A 79 -18.55 -8.49 17.69
N PRO A 80 -19.79 -7.97 17.75
CA PRO A 80 -20.77 -8.16 16.67
C PRO A 80 -20.42 -7.29 15.45
N ASN A 81 -20.47 -7.88 14.26
CA ASN A 81 -20.32 -7.18 12.96
C ASN A 81 -21.66 -6.62 12.44
N GLY A 82 -21.64 -5.96 11.28
CA GLY A 82 -22.81 -5.33 10.66
C GLY A 82 -23.96 -6.29 10.32
N GLU A 83 -23.68 -7.59 10.17
CA GLU A 83 -24.69 -8.63 9.95
C GLU A 83 -25.17 -9.25 11.27
N GLY A 84 -24.65 -8.82 12.40
CA GLY A 84 -24.99 -9.32 13.73
C GLY A 84 -24.36 -10.69 14.05
N VAL A 85 -23.24 -11.01 13.40
CA VAL A 85 -22.41 -12.18 13.68
C VAL A 85 -21.25 -11.77 14.59
N LEU A 86 -20.92 -12.62 15.57
CA LEU A 86 -19.78 -12.37 16.47
C LEU A 86 -18.47 -12.78 15.81
N GLU A 87 -17.54 -11.84 15.70
CA GLU A 87 -16.16 -12.02 15.22
C GLU A 87 -15.17 -11.82 16.36
N ASN A 88 -14.08 -12.59 16.36
CA ASN A 88 -13.04 -12.54 17.39
C ASN A 88 -11.96 -11.52 17.05
N PHE A 89 -11.51 -10.79 18.07
CA PHE A 89 -10.48 -9.75 17.95
C PHE A 89 -9.42 -9.91 19.03
N LYS A 90 -8.14 -9.74 18.65
CA LYS A 90 -7.01 -9.54 19.56
C LYS A 90 -6.99 -8.09 20.02
N VAL A 91 -7.08 -7.86 21.33
CA VAL A 91 -7.28 -6.53 21.92
C VAL A 91 -6.02 -6.03 22.62
N PHE A 92 -5.74 -4.74 22.42
CA PHE A 92 -4.64 -4.00 23.06
C PHE A 92 -5.18 -2.69 23.66
N GLU A 93 -4.75 -2.36 24.89
CA GLU A 93 -5.00 -1.04 25.46
C GLU A 93 -4.22 0.02 24.69
N ASN A 94 -4.91 1.07 24.23
CA ASN A 94 -4.38 2.11 23.36
C ASN A 94 -4.82 3.49 23.86
N SER A 95 -4.31 3.91 25.04
CA SER A 95 -4.71 5.19 25.67
C SER A 95 -4.53 6.38 24.72
N VAL A 96 -5.56 7.22 24.60
CA VAL A 96 -5.52 8.51 23.88
C VAL A 96 -5.37 9.69 24.86
N MET A 97 -4.90 9.43 26.07
CA MET A 97 -4.63 10.42 27.12
C MET A 97 -3.17 10.30 27.56
N GLU A 98 -2.53 11.43 27.85
CA GLU A 98 -1.25 11.44 28.55
C GLU A 98 -1.36 10.75 29.92
N PRO A 99 -0.25 10.19 30.45
CA PRO A 99 -0.27 9.33 31.65
C PRO A 99 -0.89 9.99 32.89
N GLU A 100 -0.70 11.30 33.07
CA GLU A 100 -1.24 12.07 34.20
C GLU A 100 -2.77 12.11 34.16
N LEU A 101 -3.35 12.38 32.99
CA LEU A 101 -4.79 12.40 32.79
C LEU A 101 -5.40 11.01 32.92
N ALA A 102 -4.76 10.01 32.30
CA ALA A 102 -5.20 8.60 32.41
C ALA A 102 -5.18 8.08 33.86
N LYS A 103 -4.19 8.49 34.66
CA LYS A 103 -4.13 8.16 36.08
C LYS A 103 -5.23 8.81 36.90
N LYS A 104 -5.63 10.04 36.53
CA LYS A 104 -6.71 10.77 37.20
C LYS A 104 -8.09 10.21 36.86
N TYR A 105 -8.27 9.63 35.66
CA TYR A 105 -9.53 9.07 35.18
C TYR A 105 -9.37 7.58 34.74
N PRO A 106 -9.07 6.67 35.71
CA PRO A 106 -8.67 5.29 35.37
C PRO A 106 -9.80 4.44 34.75
N ASN A 107 -11.05 4.88 34.88
CA ASN A 107 -12.23 4.20 34.31
C ASN A 107 -12.56 4.64 32.89
N ILE A 108 -11.75 5.52 32.26
CA ILE A 108 -11.89 5.95 30.88
C ILE A 108 -10.74 5.34 30.11
N LYS A 109 -11.03 4.37 29.25
CA LYS A 109 -10.00 3.60 28.52
C LYS A 109 -10.31 3.49 27.04
N SER A 110 -9.27 3.40 26.25
CA SER A 110 -9.32 3.21 24.80
C SER A 110 -8.54 1.97 24.38
N TYR A 111 -9.01 1.33 23.35
CA TYR A 111 -8.47 0.06 22.86
C TYR A 111 -8.40 0.07 21.32
N VAL A 112 -7.46 -0.69 20.80
CA VAL A 112 -7.40 -1.10 19.40
C VAL A 112 -7.41 -2.61 19.32
N ALA A 113 -8.06 -3.17 18.30
CA ALA A 113 -8.10 -4.61 18.14
C ALA A 113 -7.98 -5.01 16.67
N VAL A 114 -7.36 -6.17 16.46
CA VAL A 114 -7.14 -6.81 15.15
C VAL A 114 -8.02 -8.04 15.07
N GLY A 115 -8.77 -8.18 13.98
CA GLY A 115 -9.59 -9.34 13.74
C GLY A 115 -8.76 -10.64 13.71
N VAL A 116 -9.29 -11.68 14.34
CA VAL A 116 -8.75 -13.05 14.28
C VAL A 116 -9.40 -13.78 13.12
N ASP A 117 -10.73 -13.66 13.00
CA ASP A 117 -11.50 -14.29 11.95
C ASP A 117 -11.35 -13.56 10.60
N ASN A 118 -11.19 -12.24 10.64
CA ASN A 118 -10.84 -11.39 9.51
C ASN A 118 -9.60 -10.55 9.86
N PRO A 119 -8.40 -10.91 9.42
CA PRO A 119 -7.15 -10.21 9.79
C PRO A 119 -7.07 -8.76 9.30
N LEU A 120 -7.92 -8.32 8.37
CA LEU A 120 -8.01 -6.94 7.90
C LEU A 120 -8.96 -6.08 8.73
N ALA A 121 -9.85 -6.68 9.54
CA ALA A 121 -10.73 -5.93 10.41
C ALA A 121 -9.94 -5.23 11.53
N ARG A 122 -10.21 -3.94 11.74
CA ARG A 122 -9.60 -3.11 12.79
C ARG A 122 -10.71 -2.49 13.63
N ALA A 123 -10.76 -2.82 14.92
CA ALA A 123 -11.72 -2.21 15.85
C ALA A 123 -11.02 -1.17 16.72
N TYR A 124 -11.62 0.01 16.81
CA TYR A 124 -11.23 1.12 17.68
C TYR A 124 -12.38 1.38 18.63
N PHE A 125 -12.18 1.17 19.90
CA PHE A 125 -13.26 1.27 20.85
C PHE A 125 -12.84 1.85 22.21
N SER A 126 -13.81 2.42 22.92
CA SER A 126 -13.65 2.92 24.26
C SER A 126 -14.57 2.19 25.24
N TYR A 127 -14.11 2.09 26.49
CA TYR A 127 -14.89 1.64 27.64
C TYR A 127 -14.82 2.72 28.73
N SER A 128 -15.96 3.20 29.19
CA SER A 128 -16.04 4.34 30.10
C SER A 128 -17.36 4.32 30.87
N PRO A 129 -17.62 5.25 31.80
CA PRO A 129 -18.94 5.42 32.42
C PRO A 129 -20.09 5.64 31.43
N LEU A 130 -19.80 6.03 30.17
CA LEU A 130 -20.79 6.16 29.09
C LEU A 130 -21.05 4.83 28.34
N GLY A 131 -20.49 3.73 28.84
CA GLY A 131 -20.58 2.39 28.23
C GLY A 131 -19.45 2.05 27.26
N PHE A 132 -19.69 1.02 26.48
CA PHE A 132 -18.82 0.55 25.41
C PHE A 132 -19.21 1.26 24.11
N LYS A 133 -18.24 1.74 23.34
CA LYS A 133 -18.47 2.34 22.01
C LYS A 133 -17.39 1.91 21.06
N SER A 134 -17.77 1.46 19.86
CA SER A 134 -16.82 0.94 18.88
C SER A 134 -17.06 1.47 17.49
N MET A 135 -15.97 1.56 16.70
CA MET A 135 -15.93 1.63 15.26
C MET A 135 -15.08 0.47 14.76
N ILE A 136 -15.57 -0.30 13.78
CA ILE A 136 -14.83 -1.37 13.14
C ILE A 136 -14.68 -1.00 11.67
N LEU A 137 -13.45 -0.90 11.20
CA LEU A 137 -13.09 -0.68 9.82
C LEU A 137 -12.88 -2.02 9.11
N TYR A 138 -13.46 -2.17 7.96
CA TYR A 138 -13.30 -3.30 7.06
C TYR A 138 -12.93 -2.78 5.66
N PRO A 139 -12.07 -3.44 4.90
CA PRO A 139 -11.95 -3.20 3.48
C PRO A 139 -13.21 -3.70 2.75
N ASP A 140 -13.47 -3.18 1.57
CA ASP A 140 -14.55 -3.58 0.66
C ASP A 140 -15.97 -3.38 1.19
N GLN A 141 -16.16 -2.74 2.35
CA GLN A 141 -17.48 -2.48 2.93
C GLN A 141 -17.52 -1.27 3.86
N SER A 142 -18.74 -0.83 4.16
CA SER A 142 -18.98 0.28 5.07
C SER A 142 -18.55 -0.05 6.51
N SER A 143 -18.02 0.93 7.22
CA SER A 143 -17.62 0.83 8.63
C SER A 143 -18.81 0.44 9.53
N VAL A 144 -18.52 -0.35 10.58
CA VAL A 144 -19.52 -0.83 11.54
C VAL A 144 -19.38 -0.09 12.86
N PHE A 145 -20.50 0.33 13.43
CA PHE A 145 -20.56 1.04 14.71
C PHE A 145 -21.34 0.24 15.75
N ILE A 146 -20.89 0.29 17.00
CA ILE A 146 -21.56 -0.28 18.16
C ILE A 146 -21.80 0.85 19.14
N GLU A 147 -23.07 1.20 19.36
CA GLU A 147 -23.49 2.35 20.18
C GLU A 147 -24.52 1.97 21.23
N PRO A 148 -24.41 2.46 22.47
CA PRO A 148 -25.43 2.22 23.51
C PRO A 148 -26.72 2.96 23.16
N ILE A 149 -27.86 2.28 23.32
CA ILE A 149 -29.21 2.83 23.10
C ILE A 149 -30.08 2.84 24.34
N SER A 150 -29.59 2.28 25.47
CA SER A 150 -30.24 2.33 26.79
C SER A 150 -29.52 3.27 27.75
N ASP A 151 -30.26 3.88 28.69
CA ASP A 151 -29.69 4.81 29.67
C ASP A 151 -28.64 4.15 30.60
N ASN A 152 -28.79 2.85 30.87
CA ASN A 152 -27.83 2.05 31.66
C ASN A 152 -26.69 1.46 30.82
N ALA A 153 -26.62 1.82 29.54
CA ALA A 153 -25.61 1.36 28.58
C ALA A 153 -25.41 -0.16 28.48
N ASP A 154 -26.47 -0.98 28.77
CA ASP A 154 -26.40 -2.44 28.62
C ASP A 154 -26.92 -2.96 27.29
N THR A 155 -27.62 -2.14 26.53
CA THR A 155 -28.24 -2.46 25.25
C THR A 155 -27.68 -1.59 24.12
N TYR A 156 -27.34 -2.24 23.01
CA TYR A 156 -26.54 -1.64 21.94
C TYR A 156 -27.21 -1.83 20.58
N SER A 157 -27.09 -0.81 19.72
CA SER A 157 -27.30 -0.91 18.28
C SER A 157 -25.96 -1.23 17.61
N VAL A 158 -25.99 -2.19 16.67
CA VAL A 158 -24.86 -2.54 15.79
C VAL A 158 -25.32 -2.32 14.35
N TYR A 159 -24.63 -1.43 13.64
CA TYR A 159 -25.05 -1.00 12.31
C TYR A 159 -23.86 -0.66 11.42
N LYS A 160 -24.04 -0.81 10.11
CA LYS A 160 -23.16 -0.25 9.10
C LYS A 160 -23.44 1.25 8.94
N LYS A 161 -22.44 2.08 8.71
CA LYS A 161 -22.66 3.51 8.45
C LYS A 161 -23.62 3.72 7.25
N SER A 162 -23.51 2.88 6.22
CA SER A 162 -24.41 2.87 5.07
C SER A 162 -25.86 2.48 5.38
N ASP A 163 -26.16 1.90 6.55
CA ASP A 163 -27.55 1.60 6.94
C ASP A 163 -28.32 2.85 7.44
N LYS A 164 -27.64 3.99 7.57
CA LYS A 164 -28.26 5.26 8.00
C LYS A 164 -28.75 6.03 6.78
N GLU A 165 -30.08 6.14 6.67
CA GLU A 165 -30.76 6.87 5.57
C GLU A 165 -31.21 8.27 6.01
N GLU A 166 -30.76 8.78 7.14
CA GLU A 166 -31.18 10.08 7.63
C GLU A 166 -30.69 11.22 6.73
N VAL A 167 -31.62 12.14 6.40
CA VAL A 167 -31.24 13.45 5.86
C VAL A 167 -30.56 14.24 6.97
N LEU A 168 -29.25 14.38 6.88
CA LEU A 168 -28.49 15.13 7.85
C LEU A 168 -28.85 16.61 7.76
N GLU A 169 -29.03 17.24 8.95
CA GLU A 169 -29.09 18.70 9.01
C GLU A 169 -27.82 19.30 8.38
N LYS A 170 -27.99 20.43 7.67
CA LYS A 170 -26.87 21.11 7.02
C LYS A 170 -25.70 21.30 8.01
N PHE A 171 -24.51 20.96 7.54
CA PHE A 171 -23.27 21.29 8.22
C PHE A 171 -22.61 22.46 7.49
N GLU A 172 -22.24 23.50 8.21
CA GLU A 172 -21.55 24.67 7.67
C GLU A 172 -20.11 24.65 8.17
N CYS A 173 -19.15 24.43 7.30
CA CYS A 173 -17.75 24.67 7.56
C CYS A 173 -17.39 26.10 7.10
N ASN A 174 -16.94 26.91 8.04
CA ASN A 174 -16.67 28.34 7.82
C ASN A 174 -15.18 28.61 7.61
N ILE A 175 -14.49 27.84 6.81
CA ILE A 175 -13.10 28.14 6.47
C ILE A 175 -13.07 29.38 5.60
N MET A 176 -12.66 30.51 6.18
CA MET A 176 -12.24 31.66 5.37
C MET A 176 -10.90 31.32 4.70
N HIS A 177 -10.90 31.25 3.39
CA HIS A 177 -9.73 31.04 2.53
C HIS A 177 -8.62 32.08 2.81
N LYS A 178 -7.86 31.87 3.85
CA LYS A 178 -6.51 32.38 3.94
C LYS A 178 -5.58 31.17 3.90
N VAL A 179 -5.40 30.65 2.70
CA VAL A 179 -4.15 29.98 2.39
C VAL A 179 -3.08 31.01 2.78
N ALA A 180 -2.33 30.76 3.85
CA ALA A 180 -1.04 31.38 4.01
C ALA A 180 -0.37 31.18 2.66
N ASN A 181 0.03 32.24 1.98
CA ASN A 181 0.81 32.16 0.75
C ASN A 181 2.03 31.30 1.03
N THR A 182 1.89 30.00 0.97
CA THR A 182 2.98 29.14 0.57
C THR A 182 3.13 29.48 -0.89
N THR A 183 4.03 30.44 -1.15
CA THR A 183 4.65 30.51 -2.46
C THR A 183 4.94 29.09 -2.86
N THR A 184 4.23 28.61 -3.85
CA THR A 184 4.62 27.42 -4.60
C THR A 184 5.98 27.77 -5.20
N SER A 185 7.05 27.52 -4.45
CA SER A 185 8.35 27.34 -5.05
C SER A 185 8.22 26.00 -5.79
N ASP A 186 8.09 26.07 -7.09
CA ASP A 186 8.34 24.94 -7.96
C ASP A 186 9.61 24.24 -7.48
N ASN A 187 9.51 22.96 -7.08
CA ASN A 187 10.55 21.99 -6.77
C ASN A 187 10.60 21.43 -5.32
N THR A 188 9.52 21.36 -4.58
CA THR A 188 9.48 20.40 -3.48
C THR A 188 9.02 19.04 -4.04
N VAL A 189 9.76 17.98 -3.75
CA VAL A 189 9.30 16.62 -3.98
C VAL A 189 8.01 16.47 -3.18
N ALA A 190 6.86 16.43 -3.85
CA ALA A 190 5.57 16.24 -3.20
C ALA A 190 5.59 14.87 -2.52
N PHE A 191 5.40 14.85 -1.21
CA PHE A 191 5.24 13.59 -0.48
C PHE A 191 3.90 12.99 -0.87
N ARG A 192 3.88 11.72 -1.29
CA ARG A 192 2.65 11.09 -1.78
C ARG A 192 1.85 10.36 -0.71
N GLY A 193 2.37 10.26 0.54
CA GLY A 193 1.70 9.56 1.62
C GLY A 193 2.47 9.55 2.95
N ALA A 194 2.03 8.73 3.90
CA ALA A 194 2.73 8.43 5.16
C ALA A 194 3.81 7.36 4.91
N ASP A 195 4.86 7.74 4.17
CA ASP A 195 5.85 6.85 3.55
C ASP A 195 7.21 6.86 4.25
N ASP A 196 7.34 7.54 5.40
CA ASP A 196 8.62 7.76 6.08
C ASP A 196 8.84 6.91 7.34
N ALA A 197 8.07 5.86 7.54
CA ALA A 197 8.15 4.91 8.66
C ALA A 197 8.04 5.57 10.05
N LYS A 198 7.30 6.66 10.16
CA LYS A 198 7.16 7.45 11.39
C LYS A 198 5.71 7.61 11.80
N LEU A 199 5.43 7.31 13.07
CA LEU A 199 4.19 7.73 13.71
C LEU A 199 4.45 9.07 14.42
N ARG A 200 3.68 10.11 14.05
CA ARG A 200 3.72 11.45 14.64
C ARG A 200 2.64 11.59 15.67
N THR A 201 3.02 11.70 16.94
CA THR A 201 2.09 11.94 18.04
C THR A 201 2.03 13.42 18.37
N PHE A 202 0.84 14.03 18.25
CA PHE A 202 0.59 15.41 18.59
C PHE A 202 -0.28 15.51 19.85
N ARG A 203 0.03 16.46 20.72
CA ARG A 203 -0.71 16.77 21.94
C ARG A 203 -1.90 17.65 21.59
N ILE A 204 -3.11 17.13 21.81
CA ILE A 204 -4.34 17.91 21.59
C ILE A 204 -4.89 18.46 22.90
N ALA A 205 -5.15 19.78 22.90
CA ALA A 205 -5.93 20.46 23.93
C ALA A 205 -7.39 20.54 23.46
N LEU A 206 -8.23 19.61 23.95
CA LEU A 206 -9.62 19.49 23.53
C LEU A 206 -10.53 20.11 24.59
N SER A 207 -11.08 21.32 24.32
CA SER A 207 -11.96 22.05 25.23
C SER A 207 -13.43 21.72 24.96
N SER A 208 -14.30 22.06 25.91
CA SER A 208 -15.76 21.99 25.76
C SER A 208 -16.47 23.20 26.28
N THR A 209 -17.60 23.57 25.64
CA THR A 209 -18.56 24.51 26.23
C THR A 209 -19.34 23.83 27.36
N GLY A 210 -19.99 24.63 28.24
CA GLY A 210 -20.86 24.12 29.31
C GLY A 210 -22.07 23.37 28.77
N GLU A 211 -22.62 23.79 27.62
CA GLU A 211 -23.75 23.11 26.94
C GLU A 211 -23.35 21.73 26.42
N TYR A 212 -22.17 21.60 25.79
CA TYR A 212 -21.66 20.32 25.35
C TYR A 212 -21.51 19.35 26.54
N SER A 213 -20.94 19.84 27.65
CA SER A 213 -20.78 19.03 28.86
C SER A 213 -22.12 18.64 29.48
N ALA A 214 -23.11 19.54 29.47
CA ALA A 214 -24.47 19.28 29.98
C ALA A 214 -25.15 18.13 29.25
N TYR A 215 -24.93 17.98 27.91
CA TYR A 215 -25.45 16.87 27.13
C TYR A 215 -24.99 15.50 27.69
N PHE A 216 -23.75 15.40 28.18
CA PHE A 216 -23.17 14.19 28.78
C PHE A 216 -23.38 14.11 30.31
N GLY A 217 -24.31 14.91 30.89
CA GLY A 217 -24.65 14.85 32.30
C GLY A 217 -23.89 15.83 33.19
N GLY A 218 -23.20 16.81 32.59
CA GLY A 218 -22.63 17.97 33.28
C GLY A 218 -21.42 17.71 34.18
N THR A 219 -20.73 16.59 33.99
CA THR A 219 -19.50 16.25 34.75
C THR A 219 -18.26 16.21 33.85
N LYS A 220 -17.11 16.67 34.40
CA LYS A 220 -15.84 16.59 33.66
C LYS A 220 -15.49 15.18 33.24
N ALA A 221 -15.78 14.17 34.06
CA ALA A 221 -15.49 12.75 33.76
C ALA A 221 -16.29 12.25 32.55
N ASN A 222 -17.60 12.54 32.49
CA ASN A 222 -18.42 12.12 31.36
C ASN A 222 -18.07 12.87 30.08
N THR A 223 -17.79 14.16 30.17
CA THR A 223 -17.34 14.97 29.04
C THR A 223 -16.01 14.43 28.49
N LEU A 224 -15.06 14.15 29.38
CA LEU A 224 -13.79 13.54 29.02
C LEU A 224 -13.96 12.14 28.38
N ALA A 225 -14.93 11.34 28.89
CA ALA A 225 -15.25 10.03 28.30
C ALA A 225 -15.78 10.18 26.86
N ALA A 226 -16.59 11.19 26.57
CA ALA A 226 -17.04 11.48 25.21
C ALA A 226 -15.88 11.90 24.30
N MET A 227 -15.03 12.82 24.76
CA MET A 227 -13.81 13.25 24.05
C MET A 227 -12.86 12.09 23.76
N ASN A 228 -12.67 11.21 24.73
CA ASN A 228 -11.85 10.00 24.61
C ASN A 228 -12.41 9.05 23.53
N ASN A 229 -13.74 8.90 23.44
CA ASN A 229 -14.37 8.10 22.39
C ASN A 229 -14.13 8.70 21.00
N THR A 230 -14.40 9.99 20.83
CA THR A 230 -14.20 10.71 19.56
C THR A 230 -12.76 10.57 19.09
N LEU A 231 -11.76 10.84 19.95
CA LEU A 231 -10.35 10.70 19.60
C LEU A 231 -9.94 9.26 19.33
N THR A 232 -10.53 8.27 20.00
CA THR A 232 -10.27 6.85 19.72
C THR A 232 -10.63 6.48 18.29
N ARG A 233 -11.77 6.94 17.79
CA ARG A 233 -12.24 6.73 16.41
C ARG A 233 -11.41 7.50 15.39
N ILE A 234 -11.19 8.78 15.63
CA ILE A 234 -10.40 9.65 14.74
C ILE A 234 -8.98 9.11 14.56
N ASN A 235 -8.33 8.72 15.66
CA ASN A 235 -6.98 8.14 15.60
C ASN A 235 -6.93 6.85 14.77
N GLY A 236 -8.01 6.08 14.73
CA GLY A 236 -8.08 4.88 13.87
C GLY A 236 -7.88 5.21 12.39
N ILE A 237 -8.41 6.34 11.95
CA ILE A 237 -8.30 6.80 10.57
C ILE A 237 -7.00 7.57 10.36
N PHE A 238 -6.63 8.46 11.28
CA PHE A 238 -5.44 9.29 11.15
C PHE A 238 -4.13 8.47 11.22
N GLU A 239 -4.08 7.42 12.03
CA GLU A 239 -2.94 6.49 12.05
C GLU A 239 -2.81 5.74 10.73
N LYS A 240 -3.94 5.34 10.11
CA LYS A 240 -3.97 4.61 8.83
C LYS A 240 -3.60 5.50 7.64
N ASP A 241 -4.20 6.70 7.55
CA ASP A 241 -4.08 7.54 6.36
C ASP A 241 -2.90 8.53 6.44
N PHE A 242 -2.52 8.98 7.64
CA PHE A 242 -1.51 10.04 7.81
C PHE A 242 -0.27 9.62 8.62
N GLY A 243 -0.30 8.46 9.30
CA GLY A 243 0.71 8.15 10.32
C GLY A 243 0.68 9.15 11.49
N VAL A 244 -0.50 9.66 11.85
CA VAL A 244 -0.73 10.65 12.90
C VAL A 244 -1.53 10.07 14.04
N ARG A 245 -1.14 10.42 15.26
CA ARG A 245 -1.87 10.12 16.48
C ARG A 245 -2.08 11.39 17.29
N LEU A 246 -3.30 11.61 17.78
CA LEU A 246 -3.64 12.67 18.71
C LEU A 246 -3.76 12.11 20.13
N ILE A 247 -3.16 12.78 21.12
CA ILE A 247 -3.22 12.40 22.52
C ILE A 247 -3.64 13.62 23.36
N LEU A 248 -4.65 13.44 24.23
CA LEU A 248 -5.09 14.50 25.15
C LEU A 248 -3.98 14.87 26.12
N ILE A 249 -3.74 16.15 26.28
CA ILE A 249 -2.75 16.69 27.25
C ILE A 249 -3.04 16.27 28.68
N GLY A 250 -2.03 16.17 29.52
CA GLY A 250 -2.12 15.66 30.92
C GLY A 250 -3.06 16.43 31.84
N ASN A 251 -3.31 17.69 31.55
CA ASN A 251 -4.22 18.57 32.29
C ASN A 251 -5.45 19.01 31.46
N ASN A 252 -5.89 18.20 30.52
CA ASN A 252 -7.02 18.53 29.62
C ASN A 252 -8.32 18.84 30.39
N ASP A 253 -8.50 18.28 31.57
CA ASP A 253 -9.67 18.53 32.41
C ASP A 253 -9.73 19.96 32.99
N ALA A 254 -8.65 20.74 32.87
CA ALA A 254 -8.65 22.18 33.23
C ALA A 254 -9.49 23.03 32.26
N ILE A 255 -9.64 22.57 31.01
CA ILE A 255 -10.36 23.25 29.92
C ILE A 255 -11.68 22.57 29.56
N ILE A 256 -12.18 21.65 30.41
CA ILE A 256 -13.53 21.11 30.33
C ILE A 256 -14.44 21.95 31.22
N TYR A 257 -15.35 22.69 30.60
CA TYR A 257 -16.31 23.54 31.30
C TYR A 257 -17.65 22.82 31.42
N THR A 258 -18.27 22.90 32.59
CA THR A 258 -19.53 22.21 32.92
C THR A 258 -20.69 23.15 33.16
N ASN A 259 -20.46 24.45 33.10
CA ASN A 259 -21.46 25.49 33.31
C ASN A 259 -21.38 26.53 32.20
N SER A 260 -22.42 26.62 31.38
CA SER A 260 -22.53 27.50 30.21
C SER A 260 -22.62 28.98 30.54
N THR A 261 -22.88 29.34 31.84
CA THR A 261 -22.93 30.75 32.23
C THR A 261 -21.56 31.30 32.68
N THR A 262 -20.58 30.41 32.84
CA THR A 262 -19.25 30.76 33.37
C THR A 262 -18.10 30.24 32.53
N ASP A 263 -18.40 29.50 31.48
CA ASP A 263 -17.36 29.09 30.52
C ASP A 263 -16.82 30.32 29.75
N PRO A 264 -15.63 30.27 29.18
CA PRO A 264 -15.01 31.43 28.53
C PRO A 264 -15.47 31.64 27.06
N TYR A 265 -16.57 31.02 26.64
CA TYR A 265 -17.05 31.04 25.25
C TYR A 265 -18.33 31.84 25.12
N SER A 266 -18.43 32.63 24.07
CA SER A 266 -19.64 33.37 23.70
C SER A 266 -20.82 32.43 23.47
N ASP A 267 -22.04 32.96 23.61
CA ASP A 267 -23.29 32.29 23.26
C ASP A 267 -23.18 31.62 21.88
N PRO A 268 -23.73 30.42 21.70
CA PRO A 268 -23.71 29.66 20.41
C PRO A 268 -24.17 30.46 19.17
N ALA A 269 -24.99 31.50 19.35
CA ALA A 269 -25.37 32.41 18.25
C ALA A 269 -24.18 33.26 17.75
N ASN A 270 -23.14 33.44 18.57
CA ASN A 270 -21.95 34.23 18.31
C ASN A 270 -20.69 33.34 18.14
N LYS A 271 -20.86 32.07 17.76
CA LYS A 271 -19.78 31.07 17.63
C LYS A 271 -18.58 31.47 16.75
N SER A 272 -18.73 32.50 15.92
CA SER A 272 -17.62 33.09 15.14
C SER A 272 -16.50 33.65 16.03
N ASN A 273 -16.78 33.96 17.28
CA ASN A 273 -15.81 34.44 18.27
C ASN A 273 -15.00 33.30 18.87
N TRP A 274 -15.53 32.07 18.87
CA TRP A 274 -14.97 30.92 19.57
C TRP A 274 -13.53 30.62 19.15
N ARG A 275 -13.16 30.90 17.87
CA ARG A 275 -11.79 30.76 17.39
C ARG A 275 -10.77 31.52 18.22
N LEU A 276 -11.08 32.82 18.51
CA LEU A 276 -10.18 33.69 19.28
C LEU A 276 -10.31 33.43 20.76
N GLU A 277 -11.50 33.15 21.24
CA GLU A 277 -11.78 32.80 22.63
C GLU A 277 -11.07 31.53 23.05
N LEU A 278 -11.13 30.47 22.21
CA LEU A 278 -10.40 29.23 22.44
C LEU A 278 -8.88 29.45 22.46
N GLN A 279 -8.35 30.13 21.45
CA GLN A 279 -6.90 30.44 21.41
C GLN A 279 -6.46 31.21 22.68
N SER A 280 -7.22 32.21 23.09
CA SER A 280 -6.93 32.99 24.29
C SER A 280 -7.00 32.15 25.56
N ASN A 281 -8.04 31.31 25.68
CA ASN A 281 -8.22 30.42 26.82
C ASN A 281 -7.10 29.37 26.92
N LEU A 282 -6.73 28.77 25.82
CA LEU A 282 -5.64 27.78 25.78
C LEU A 282 -4.30 28.43 26.12
N THR A 283 -4.02 29.63 25.59
CA THR A 283 -2.81 30.38 25.92
C THR A 283 -2.73 30.69 27.41
N ALA A 284 -3.84 31.10 28.01
CA ALA A 284 -3.89 31.50 29.45
C ALA A 284 -3.88 30.29 30.39
N THR A 285 -4.63 29.21 30.07
CA THR A 285 -4.87 28.09 31.01
C THR A 285 -3.83 26.96 30.81
N ILE A 286 -3.43 26.70 29.59
CA ILE A 286 -2.52 25.58 29.22
C ILE A 286 -1.11 26.11 28.92
N GLY A 287 -1.01 27.22 28.21
CA GLY A 287 0.24 27.78 27.69
C GLY A 287 0.63 27.15 26.32
N GLU A 288 1.11 27.99 25.42
CA GLU A 288 1.41 27.65 24.04
C GLU A 288 2.41 26.46 23.85
N ALA A 289 3.33 26.29 24.79
CA ALA A 289 4.33 25.20 24.71
C ALA A 289 3.77 23.82 25.08
N ASN A 290 2.57 23.74 25.67
CA ASN A 290 2.05 22.52 26.26
C ASN A 290 1.03 21.78 25.38
N TYR A 291 0.74 22.28 24.17
CA TYR A 291 -0.11 21.61 23.19
C TYR A 291 0.36 21.91 21.76
N ASP A 292 -0.03 21.06 20.84
CA ASP A 292 0.37 21.15 19.43
C ASP A 292 -0.81 21.50 18.53
N ILE A 293 -2.03 21.15 18.96
CA ILE A 293 -3.30 21.47 18.31
C ILE A 293 -4.35 21.70 19.38
N GLY A 294 -5.22 22.70 19.20
CA GLY A 294 -6.34 22.99 20.07
C GLY A 294 -7.66 22.94 19.32
N HIS A 295 -8.69 22.34 19.95
CA HIS A 295 -10.01 22.22 19.35
C HIS A 295 -11.10 22.35 20.42
N LEU A 296 -12.24 22.97 20.06
CA LEU A 296 -13.39 23.16 20.95
C LEU A 296 -14.56 22.30 20.46
N LEU A 297 -15.15 21.54 21.37
CA LEU A 297 -16.43 20.85 21.15
C LEU A 297 -17.54 21.66 21.79
N GLY A 298 -18.49 22.12 20.99
CA GLY A 298 -19.58 22.97 21.44
C GLY A 298 -20.96 22.52 21.01
N THR A 299 -22.01 23.12 21.64
CA THR A 299 -23.39 22.99 21.17
C THR A 299 -23.74 24.23 20.38
N GLY A 300 -24.15 24.06 19.12
CA GLY A 300 -24.57 25.13 18.23
C GLY A 300 -26.07 25.17 18.01
N VAL A 301 -26.55 26.27 17.42
CA VAL A 301 -27.92 26.35 16.86
C VAL A 301 -28.06 25.56 15.58
N ALA A 302 -26.96 25.20 14.96
CA ALA A 302 -26.80 24.31 13.80
C ALA A 302 -25.50 23.53 13.86
N ASN A 303 -25.43 22.42 13.17
CA ASN A 303 -24.16 21.71 12.98
C ASN A 303 -23.20 22.60 12.21
N SER A 304 -22.03 22.84 12.73
CA SER A 304 -20.99 23.61 12.00
C SER A 304 -19.62 23.36 12.57
N GLY A 305 -18.61 23.71 11.79
CA GLY A 305 -17.22 23.70 12.21
C GLY A 305 -16.44 24.86 11.64
N ASP A 306 -15.25 25.06 12.19
CA ASP A 306 -14.26 26.00 11.69
C ASP A 306 -12.89 25.56 12.22
N ALA A 307 -11.99 25.22 11.36
CA ALA A 307 -10.62 24.86 11.73
C ALA A 307 -9.77 26.07 12.15
N GLY A 308 -10.29 27.29 11.98
CA GLY A 308 -9.57 28.53 12.22
C GLY A 308 -8.50 28.84 11.19
N CYS A 309 -7.87 27.84 10.61
CA CYS A 309 -6.92 27.93 9.51
C CYS A 309 -6.54 26.52 8.98
N VAL A 310 -6.16 26.44 7.73
CA VAL A 310 -5.66 25.20 7.11
C VAL A 310 -4.17 25.03 7.45
N GLY A 311 -3.78 23.85 7.98
CA GLY A 311 -2.39 23.48 8.23
C GLY A 311 -1.72 24.19 9.40
N CYS A 312 -2.47 24.75 10.34
CA CYS A 312 -1.93 25.55 11.43
C CYS A 312 -1.49 24.77 12.68
N ILE A 313 -1.55 23.44 12.65
CA ILE A 313 -0.94 22.61 13.69
C ILE A 313 0.48 23.08 14.00
N CYS A 314 0.89 23.13 15.27
CA CYS A 314 2.20 23.61 15.76
C CYS A 314 2.42 25.14 15.61
N THR A 315 1.51 25.89 15.01
CA THR A 315 1.70 27.32 14.77
C THR A 315 1.14 28.12 15.94
N ASN A 316 2.00 28.68 16.78
CA ASN A 316 1.59 29.47 17.94
C ASN A 316 0.66 30.62 17.55
N ASN A 317 -0.32 30.93 18.40
CA ASN A 317 -1.40 31.87 18.18
C ASN A 317 -2.43 31.50 17.09
N PHE A 318 -2.28 30.34 16.44
CA PHE A 318 -3.21 29.83 15.40
C PHE A 318 -3.67 28.40 15.66
N LYS A 319 -2.84 27.56 16.24
CA LYS A 319 -3.09 26.13 16.47
C LYS A 319 -4.25 25.83 17.42
N GLY A 320 -4.71 26.81 18.18
CA GLY A 320 -5.81 26.69 19.13
C GLY A 320 -7.11 27.35 18.63
N ARG A 321 -7.42 27.35 17.33
CA ARG A 321 -8.58 28.08 16.79
C ARG A 321 -9.69 27.20 16.23
N GLY A 322 -9.53 25.87 16.23
CA GLY A 322 -10.54 24.98 15.68
C GLY A 322 -11.72 24.75 16.61
N TYR A 323 -12.93 24.66 16.06
CA TYR A 323 -14.09 24.20 16.82
C TYR A 323 -15.03 23.34 15.94
N THR A 324 -15.81 22.47 16.60
CA THR A 324 -16.90 21.71 15.99
C THR A 324 -18.14 21.82 16.88
N THR A 325 -19.30 22.06 16.27
CA THR A 325 -20.59 22.09 16.97
C THR A 325 -21.51 21.01 16.44
N GLY A 326 -22.25 20.34 17.37
CA GLY A 326 -23.45 19.60 17.05
C GLY A 326 -24.70 20.39 17.47
N THR A 327 -25.87 20.07 16.93
CA THR A 327 -27.16 20.49 17.49
C THR A 327 -27.41 19.71 18.77
N SER A 328 -28.43 20.12 19.56
CA SER A 328 -28.76 19.51 20.87
C SER A 328 -28.93 17.97 20.85
N ASN A 329 -29.06 17.36 19.69
CA ASN A 329 -29.25 15.92 19.50
C ASN A 329 -28.07 15.20 18.79
N ASN A 330 -27.01 15.92 18.39
CA ASN A 330 -25.95 15.37 17.53
C ASN A 330 -24.55 15.76 18.05
N HIS A 331 -24.17 15.29 19.26
CA HIS A 331 -22.86 15.54 19.87
C HIS A 331 -22.00 14.30 19.99
N GLN A 332 -22.42 13.19 19.39
CA GLN A 332 -21.72 11.90 19.43
C GLN A 332 -22.12 11.01 18.24
N GLY A 333 -21.41 9.93 18.06
CA GLY A 333 -21.68 8.94 17.03
C GLY A 333 -20.85 9.16 15.78
N ASP A 334 -21.06 8.33 14.79
CA ASP A 334 -20.27 8.29 13.55
C ASP A 334 -20.25 9.62 12.80
N THR A 335 -21.41 10.27 12.66
CA THR A 335 -21.54 11.55 11.94
C THR A 335 -20.77 12.67 12.66
N PHE A 336 -20.97 12.82 14.00
CA PHE A 336 -20.27 13.86 14.76
C PHE A 336 -18.76 13.61 14.78
N ASP A 337 -18.35 12.38 15.07
CA ASP A 337 -16.93 12.04 15.23
C ASP A 337 -16.17 12.12 13.88
N LEU A 338 -16.76 11.63 12.78
CA LEU A 338 -16.05 11.51 11.50
C LEU A 338 -16.37 12.65 10.54
N ASP A 339 -17.68 12.92 10.30
CA ASP A 339 -18.06 13.86 9.26
C ASP A 339 -17.90 15.32 9.73
N PHE A 340 -17.77 15.55 11.06
CA PHE A 340 -17.58 16.90 11.62
C PHE A 340 -16.22 17.04 12.28
N VAL A 341 -15.92 16.30 13.38
CA VAL A 341 -14.67 16.53 14.15
C VAL A 341 -13.44 16.12 13.36
N ALA A 342 -13.44 14.93 12.70
CA ALA A 342 -12.32 14.51 11.88
C ALA A 342 -12.12 15.41 10.66
N HIS A 343 -13.20 15.93 10.07
CA HIS A 343 -13.17 16.90 8.97
C HIS A 343 -12.45 18.20 9.40
N GLU A 344 -12.89 18.84 10.51
CA GLU A 344 -12.29 20.08 10.96
C GLU A 344 -10.84 19.92 11.42
N ILE A 345 -10.52 18.82 12.11
CA ILE A 345 -9.12 18.51 12.46
C ILE A 345 -8.31 18.19 11.20
N GLY A 346 -8.90 17.60 10.19
CA GLY A 346 -8.29 17.38 8.86
C GLY A 346 -7.80 18.71 8.26
N HIS A 347 -8.61 19.76 8.34
CA HIS A 347 -8.20 21.11 7.94
C HIS A 347 -7.06 21.66 8.80
N GLN A 348 -7.13 21.51 10.12
CA GLN A 348 -6.05 21.95 11.02
C GLN A 348 -4.73 21.22 10.71
N LEU A 349 -4.79 19.97 10.20
CA LEU A 349 -3.65 19.21 9.74
C LEU A 349 -3.17 19.59 8.34
N GLY A 350 -4.00 20.22 7.49
CA GLY A 350 -3.59 20.72 6.18
C GLY A 350 -4.47 20.35 5.00
N ALA A 351 -5.47 19.49 5.18
CA ALA A 351 -6.40 19.13 4.11
C ALA A 351 -7.35 20.29 3.74
N THR A 352 -7.74 20.36 2.48
CA THR A 352 -8.80 21.24 1.97
C THR A 352 -9.95 20.39 1.41
N HIS A 353 -11.09 21.01 1.12
CA HIS A 353 -12.25 20.28 0.61
C HIS A 353 -11.99 19.60 -0.74
N THR A 354 -12.54 18.40 -0.90
CA THR A 354 -12.37 17.58 -2.10
C THR A 354 -13.54 17.64 -3.09
N PHE A 355 -14.69 18.16 -2.65
CA PHE A 355 -15.94 18.22 -3.42
C PHE A 355 -15.95 19.30 -4.51
N THR A 356 -16.85 19.15 -5.48
CA THR A 356 -17.07 20.10 -6.58
C THR A 356 -18.44 20.75 -6.61
N HIS A 357 -19.33 20.51 -5.63
CA HIS A 357 -20.70 21.04 -5.65
C HIS A 357 -20.75 22.59 -5.60
N THR A 358 -19.73 23.22 -5.04
CA THR A 358 -19.49 24.67 -5.08
C THR A 358 -18.11 24.98 -5.65
N SER A 359 -17.86 26.22 -6.03
CA SER A 359 -16.53 26.64 -6.46
C SER A 359 -15.73 27.15 -5.28
N GLU A 360 -14.65 26.46 -4.96
CA GLU A 360 -13.59 26.95 -4.09
C GLU A 360 -12.37 27.24 -4.94
N THR A 361 -11.77 28.41 -4.79
CA THR A 361 -10.64 28.84 -5.63
C THR A 361 -9.32 28.69 -4.86
N GLY A 362 -8.29 28.18 -5.55
CA GLY A 362 -6.92 28.13 -5.04
C GLY A 362 -6.64 26.99 -4.06
N THR A 363 -7.54 26.02 -3.88
CA THR A 363 -7.32 24.87 -2.99
C THR A 363 -6.59 23.71 -3.67
N GLY A 364 -6.79 23.51 -5.00
CA GLY A 364 -6.12 22.46 -5.76
C GLY A 364 -6.52 21.03 -5.38
N SER A 365 -7.68 20.82 -4.75
CA SER A 365 -8.11 19.52 -4.20
C SER A 365 -9.52 19.09 -4.58
N GLN A 366 -10.24 19.86 -5.39
CA GLN A 366 -11.62 19.58 -5.78
C GLN A 366 -11.66 18.47 -6.84
N MET A 367 -11.49 17.22 -6.40
CA MET A 367 -11.30 16.03 -7.23
C MET A 367 -12.44 15.02 -7.13
N GLU A 368 -13.44 15.29 -6.28
CA GLU A 368 -14.61 14.42 -6.11
C GLU A 368 -15.85 15.04 -6.77
N PRO A 369 -16.66 14.25 -7.50
CA PRO A 369 -17.88 14.73 -8.11
C PRO A 369 -18.95 15.10 -7.08
N GLY A 370 -19.75 16.12 -7.35
CA GLY A 370 -20.85 16.55 -6.50
C GLY A 370 -20.43 16.92 -5.10
N SER A 371 -21.07 16.27 -4.12
CA SER A 371 -20.75 16.41 -2.69
C SER A 371 -19.44 15.75 -2.30
N GLY A 372 -18.88 14.86 -3.13
CA GLY A 372 -17.82 13.94 -2.72
C GLY A 372 -18.33 12.82 -1.81
N SER A 373 -17.42 11.95 -1.35
CA SER A 373 -17.71 10.78 -0.49
C SER A 373 -16.69 10.56 0.63
N THR A 374 -15.56 11.26 0.63
CA THR A 374 -14.51 11.12 1.64
C THR A 374 -14.71 12.08 2.83
N ILE A 375 -13.87 12.00 3.87
CA ILE A 375 -14.03 12.83 5.08
C ILE A 375 -14.00 14.33 4.77
N MET A 376 -13.14 14.78 3.83
CA MET A 376 -13.07 16.20 3.44
C MET A 376 -14.17 16.61 2.46
N SER A 377 -15.21 15.80 2.29
CA SER A 377 -16.37 16.05 1.45
C SER A 377 -17.59 16.56 2.25
N TYR A 378 -18.71 16.78 1.55
CA TYR A 378 -20.00 17.23 2.13
C TYR A 378 -21.13 16.23 1.84
N SER A 379 -20.83 14.94 1.88
CA SER A 379 -21.80 13.86 1.61
C SER A 379 -23.05 14.00 2.46
N GLY A 380 -24.23 13.84 1.82
CA GLY A 380 -25.54 13.88 2.46
C GLY A 380 -26.07 15.27 2.82
N ARG A 381 -25.41 16.36 2.37
CA ARG A 381 -25.71 17.74 2.82
C ARG A 381 -25.91 18.75 1.70
N THR A 382 -25.87 18.30 0.45
CA THR A 382 -25.95 19.16 -0.72
C THR A 382 -27.10 18.74 -1.62
N SER A 383 -27.39 19.52 -2.65
CA SER A 383 -28.33 19.15 -3.72
C SER A 383 -27.67 18.34 -4.84
N LYS A 384 -26.42 17.94 -4.67
CA LYS A 384 -25.66 17.13 -5.63
C LYS A 384 -24.97 15.96 -4.90
N ASP A 385 -25.69 15.35 -3.96
CA ASP A 385 -25.15 14.27 -3.17
C ASP A 385 -24.96 12.99 -3.99
N ILE A 386 -23.82 12.34 -3.79
CA ILE A 386 -23.54 11.03 -4.35
C ILE A 386 -23.84 9.92 -3.37
N GLU A 387 -23.84 10.22 -2.05
CA GLU A 387 -24.23 9.29 -0.99
C GLU A 387 -24.70 10.03 0.28
N PHE A 388 -25.19 9.30 1.30
CA PHE A 388 -25.76 9.87 2.52
C PHE A 388 -24.73 10.38 3.54
N HIS A 389 -23.56 9.76 3.61
CA HIS A 389 -22.51 10.02 4.62
C HIS A 389 -21.13 9.88 4.00
N SER A 390 -20.14 10.56 4.60
CA SER A 390 -18.74 10.36 4.20
C SER A 390 -18.25 8.99 4.62
N ASP A 391 -17.46 8.36 3.77
CA ASP A 391 -16.74 7.15 4.09
C ASP A 391 -15.58 7.41 5.08
N ALA A 392 -15.19 6.42 5.88
CA ALA A 392 -14.22 6.54 6.95
C ALA A 392 -12.75 6.51 6.45
N TYR A 393 -12.43 7.37 5.48
CA TYR A 393 -11.05 7.54 4.95
C TYR A 393 -10.89 8.92 4.30
N PHE A 394 -9.63 9.30 4.04
CA PHE A 394 -9.27 10.53 3.34
C PHE A 394 -8.90 10.25 1.89
N HIS A 395 -9.35 11.10 0.99
CA HIS A 395 -8.94 11.08 -0.42
C HIS A 395 -7.42 11.21 -0.57
N ALA A 396 -6.85 10.60 -1.60
CA ALA A 396 -5.41 10.63 -1.84
C ALA A 396 -4.81 12.06 -1.88
N ILE A 397 -5.56 13.05 -2.38
CA ILE A 397 -5.11 14.45 -2.33
C ILE A 397 -5.08 15.01 -0.91
N SER A 398 -6.03 14.63 -0.05
CA SER A 398 -6.02 15.03 1.36
C SER A 398 -4.86 14.39 2.12
N ILE A 399 -4.56 13.11 1.82
CA ILE A 399 -3.39 12.42 2.38
C ILE A 399 -2.10 13.17 1.98
N GLN A 400 -1.96 13.54 0.72
CA GLN A 400 -0.83 14.33 0.24
C GLN A 400 -0.73 15.67 0.97
N GLN A 401 -1.80 16.47 1.00
CA GLN A 401 -1.79 17.80 1.61
C GLN A 401 -1.42 17.74 3.11
N VAL A 402 -1.99 16.79 3.85
CA VAL A 402 -1.69 16.60 5.27
C VAL A 402 -0.23 16.18 5.45
N THR A 403 0.23 15.18 4.71
CA THR A 403 1.61 14.67 4.85
C THR A 403 2.64 15.72 4.43
N ASP A 404 2.39 16.51 3.39
CA ASP A 404 3.23 17.65 3.01
C ASP A 404 3.35 18.67 4.15
N ASN A 405 2.23 18.98 4.84
CA ASN A 405 2.26 19.91 5.95
C ASN A 405 2.94 19.34 7.20
N ILE A 406 2.52 18.13 7.67
CA ILE A 406 2.98 17.61 8.97
C ILE A 406 4.45 17.16 8.96
N LYS A 407 4.99 16.75 7.81
CA LYS A 407 6.41 16.38 7.66
C LYS A 407 7.34 17.58 7.85
N THR A 408 6.83 18.81 7.67
CA THR A 408 7.58 20.04 7.93
C THR A 408 7.53 20.49 9.40
N LYS A 409 6.68 19.89 10.24
CA LYS A 409 6.46 20.29 11.63
C LYS A 409 7.42 19.57 12.58
N THR A 410 7.92 20.29 13.55
CA THR A 410 8.90 19.79 14.53
C THR A 410 8.33 19.58 15.94
N CYS A 411 7.03 19.88 16.17
CA CYS A 411 6.42 19.80 17.49
C CYS A 411 5.94 18.39 17.86
N ALA A 412 5.79 17.48 16.88
CA ALA A 412 5.35 16.12 17.11
C ALA A 412 6.39 15.29 17.88
N VAL A 413 5.94 14.43 18.77
CA VAL A 413 6.77 13.32 19.25
C VAL A 413 6.80 12.25 18.16
N ILE A 414 7.97 12.01 17.63
CA ILE A 414 8.17 11.03 16.55
C ILE A 414 8.59 9.69 17.15
N SER A 415 7.89 8.62 16.77
CA SER A 415 8.30 7.25 17.05
C SER A 415 8.53 6.51 15.74
N THR A 416 9.66 5.81 15.66
CA THR A 416 9.93 4.84 14.59
C THR A 416 9.35 3.50 15.04
N ASN A 417 8.53 2.88 14.22
CA ASN A 417 7.84 1.64 14.55
C ASN A 417 8.36 0.42 13.76
N GLY A 418 9.44 0.60 12.99
CA GLY A 418 9.99 -0.45 12.11
C GLY A 418 9.07 -0.82 10.95
N ASN A 419 8.08 0.03 10.64
CA ASN A 419 7.13 -0.18 9.55
C ASN A 419 7.71 0.41 8.26
N ALA A 420 7.94 -0.42 7.24
CA ALA A 420 8.29 0.05 5.90
C ALA A 420 7.02 0.52 5.19
N ALA A 421 7.12 1.52 4.32
CA ALA A 421 6.00 1.89 3.47
C ALA A 421 5.92 0.95 2.27
N PRO A 422 4.70 0.65 1.75
CA PRO A 422 4.53 -0.13 0.54
C PRO A 422 5.26 0.48 -0.67
N ILE A 423 5.85 -0.36 -1.51
CA ILE A 423 6.35 0.02 -2.83
C ILE A 423 5.18 -0.15 -3.80
N VAL A 424 4.78 0.92 -4.45
CA VAL A 424 3.54 1.01 -5.23
C VAL A 424 3.85 1.28 -6.70
N ASN A 425 3.12 0.63 -7.61
CA ASN A 425 3.23 0.84 -9.06
C ASN A 425 1.82 0.82 -9.67
N ALA A 426 1.40 1.95 -10.21
CA ALA A 426 0.13 2.14 -10.92
C ALA A 426 0.10 1.47 -12.30
N GLY A 427 1.24 1.14 -12.87
CA GLY A 427 1.37 0.59 -14.21
C GLY A 427 1.67 1.64 -15.28
N LEU A 428 1.38 1.31 -16.54
CA LEU A 428 1.64 2.17 -17.70
C LEU A 428 0.46 3.10 -17.98
N ASP A 429 0.73 4.22 -18.64
CA ASP A 429 -0.29 5.07 -19.24
C ASP A 429 -0.95 4.39 -20.45
N PHE A 430 -2.25 4.60 -20.64
CA PHE A 430 -3.02 3.98 -21.72
C PHE A 430 -3.84 5.02 -22.50
N THR A 431 -4.07 4.70 -23.79
CA THR A 431 -5.09 5.39 -24.61
C THR A 431 -6.29 4.45 -24.75
N ILE A 432 -7.48 4.85 -24.32
CA ILE A 432 -8.71 4.05 -24.33
C ILE A 432 -9.75 4.62 -25.30
N PRO A 433 -10.66 3.79 -25.82
CA PRO A 433 -11.79 4.28 -26.63
C PRO A 433 -12.81 5.03 -25.75
N LYS A 434 -13.47 6.05 -26.31
CA LYS A 434 -14.58 6.76 -25.64
C LYS A 434 -15.75 5.82 -25.36
N GLY A 435 -16.54 6.14 -24.33
CA GLY A 435 -17.80 5.46 -24.01
C GLY A 435 -17.64 3.96 -23.67
N THR A 436 -16.46 3.50 -23.38
CA THR A 436 -16.12 2.08 -23.16
C THR A 436 -15.66 1.86 -21.73
N PRO A 437 -16.15 0.81 -21.04
CA PRO A 437 -15.64 0.44 -19.72
C PRO A 437 -14.14 0.12 -19.73
N PHE A 438 -13.49 0.41 -18.60
CA PHE A 438 -12.08 0.07 -18.40
C PHE A 438 -11.81 -0.37 -16.96
N MET A 439 -10.70 -1.06 -16.76
CA MET A 439 -10.26 -1.47 -15.44
C MET A 439 -8.82 -1.07 -15.20
N LEU A 440 -8.51 -0.59 -14.00
CA LEU A 440 -7.15 -0.28 -13.57
C LEU A 440 -6.67 -1.33 -12.58
N THR A 441 -5.47 -1.84 -12.78
CA THR A 441 -4.84 -2.82 -11.90
C THR A 441 -3.45 -2.33 -11.56
N GLY A 442 -3.24 -2.01 -10.27
CA GLY A 442 -1.93 -1.69 -9.74
C GLY A 442 -1.23 -2.89 -9.13
N THR A 443 0.01 -2.70 -8.73
CA THR A 443 0.77 -3.66 -7.94
C THR A 443 1.43 -2.97 -6.76
N ALA A 444 1.51 -3.66 -5.62
CA ALA A 444 2.30 -3.19 -4.50
C ALA A 444 2.94 -4.35 -3.75
N THR A 445 4.07 -4.06 -3.12
CA THR A 445 4.78 -4.99 -2.24
C THR A 445 5.16 -4.28 -0.95
N ASP A 446 5.26 -5.03 0.14
CA ASP A 446 5.72 -4.52 1.42
C ASP A 446 6.91 -5.34 1.94
N ALA A 447 7.87 -4.66 2.56
CA ALA A 447 9.01 -5.31 3.18
C ALA A 447 8.65 -6.04 4.48
N ASN A 448 7.56 -5.65 5.13
CA ASN A 448 7.00 -6.32 6.29
C ASN A 448 6.02 -7.42 5.81
N SER A 449 6.49 -8.64 5.70
CA SER A 449 5.76 -9.80 5.12
C SER A 449 4.44 -10.16 5.84
N ASP A 450 4.25 -9.68 7.07
CA ASP A 450 3.04 -9.93 7.86
C ASP A 450 1.94 -8.88 7.61
N ASP A 451 2.25 -7.79 6.89
CA ASP A 451 1.29 -6.75 6.58
C ASP A 451 0.40 -7.16 5.40
N ILE A 452 -0.89 -6.89 5.53
CA ILE A 452 -1.87 -7.20 4.50
C ILE A 452 -2.30 -5.88 3.85
N LEU A 453 -1.93 -5.72 2.58
CA LEU A 453 -2.18 -4.49 1.84
C LEU A 453 -3.65 -4.35 1.44
N THR A 454 -4.13 -3.11 1.46
CA THR A 454 -5.39 -2.69 0.83
C THR A 454 -5.13 -1.55 -0.15
N TYR A 455 -6.04 -1.39 -1.12
CA TYR A 455 -5.80 -0.56 -2.30
C TYR A 455 -6.96 0.37 -2.58
N SER A 456 -6.67 1.56 -3.11
CA SER A 456 -7.67 2.45 -3.69
C SER A 456 -7.17 3.07 -5.00
N TRP A 457 -8.08 3.22 -5.97
CA TRP A 457 -7.87 4.00 -7.18
C TRP A 457 -8.77 5.24 -7.11
N GLU A 458 -8.19 6.43 -7.20
CA GLU A 458 -8.91 7.68 -7.08
C GLU A 458 -8.58 8.61 -8.24
N GLN A 459 -9.58 9.30 -8.76
CA GLN A 459 -9.39 10.28 -9.83
C GLN A 459 -8.80 11.57 -9.27
N MET A 460 -7.81 12.15 -9.98
CA MET A 460 -7.05 13.33 -9.58
C MET A 460 -7.30 14.54 -10.50
N ASP A 461 -8.39 14.55 -11.24
CA ASP A 461 -8.75 15.65 -12.12
C ASP A 461 -9.49 16.75 -11.36
N LEU A 462 -8.94 17.98 -11.41
CA LEU A 462 -9.55 19.13 -10.76
C LEU A 462 -10.87 19.52 -11.44
N GLY A 463 -11.89 19.71 -10.60
CA GLY A 463 -13.21 20.18 -11.01
C GLY A 463 -13.57 21.56 -10.47
N THR A 464 -14.73 22.03 -10.87
CA THR A 464 -15.37 23.28 -10.42
C THR A 464 -16.86 23.04 -10.24
N SER A 465 -17.60 24.02 -9.76
CA SER A 465 -19.07 23.91 -9.65
C SER A 465 -19.76 23.66 -11.01
N THR A 466 -19.13 24.03 -12.13
CA THR A 466 -19.66 23.79 -13.49
C THR A 466 -19.39 22.37 -13.98
N THR A 467 -18.39 21.68 -13.42
CA THR A 467 -18.06 20.26 -13.70
C THR A 467 -18.47 19.34 -12.55
N SER A 468 -19.29 19.81 -11.63
CA SER A 468 -19.70 19.12 -10.39
C SER A 468 -20.54 17.87 -10.66
N VAL A 469 -21.37 17.89 -11.69
CA VAL A 469 -22.18 16.74 -12.10
C VAL A 469 -21.40 15.99 -13.19
N PRO A 470 -20.98 14.75 -12.97
CA PRO A 470 -20.33 13.94 -13.99
C PRO A 470 -21.13 13.92 -15.29
N ASN A 471 -20.44 14.22 -16.41
CA ASN A 471 -21.07 14.31 -17.73
C ASN A 471 -20.17 13.67 -18.79
N ALA A 472 -20.73 12.80 -19.61
CA ALA A 472 -20.00 12.08 -20.65
C ALA A 472 -19.31 12.99 -21.67
N THR A 473 -19.80 14.23 -21.87
CA THR A 473 -19.21 15.21 -22.79
C THR A 473 -18.29 16.24 -22.12
N ALA A 474 -18.04 16.09 -20.81
CA ALA A 474 -17.14 16.98 -20.09
C ALA A 474 -15.67 16.71 -20.48
N THR A 475 -14.96 17.76 -20.84
CA THR A 475 -13.52 17.70 -21.22
C THR A 475 -12.57 17.88 -20.03
N SER A 476 -13.09 18.18 -18.83
CA SER A 476 -12.35 18.35 -17.58
C SER A 476 -13.20 18.03 -16.37
N GLY A 477 -12.61 17.98 -15.19
CA GLY A 477 -13.27 17.67 -13.91
C GLY A 477 -13.45 16.18 -13.66
N PRO A 478 -13.83 15.80 -12.43
CA PRO A 478 -13.98 14.40 -12.04
C PRO A 478 -15.22 13.76 -12.68
N LEU A 479 -15.07 12.51 -13.10
CA LEU A 479 -16.14 11.68 -13.64
C LEU A 479 -16.45 10.46 -12.76
N PHE A 480 -15.57 10.11 -11.81
CA PHE A 480 -15.64 8.90 -11.02
C PHE A 480 -15.46 9.24 -9.54
N ARG A 481 -16.37 8.73 -8.70
CA ARG A 481 -16.30 8.89 -7.25
C ARG A 481 -15.13 8.10 -6.64
N SER A 482 -14.73 8.45 -5.42
CA SER A 482 -13.88 7.61 -4.58
C SER A 482 -14.68 6.49 -3.91
N TYR A 483 -14.03 5.35 -3.64
CA TYR A 483 -14.54 4.22 -2.87
C TYR A 483 -13.58 3.87 -1.73
N PRO A 484 -14.09 3.28 -0.61
CA PRO A 484 -13.23 2.71 0.42
C PRO A 484 -12.17 1.77 -0.15
N GLU A 485 -11.09 1.61 0.59
CA GLU A 485 -10.03 0.69 0.21
C GLU A 485 -10.54 -0.75 0.01
N SER A 486 -10.00 -1.42 -1.00
CA SER A 486 -10.33 -2.80 -1.39
C SER A 486 -9.16 -3.75 -1.16
N THR A 487 -9.45 -5.03 -0.96
CA THR A 487 -8.46 -6.12 -1.00
C THR A 487 -7.99 -6.42 -2.43
N SER A 488 -8.73 -5.98 -3.44
CA SER A 488 -8.37 -6.08 -4.84
C SER A 488 -7.59 -4.85 -5.30
N ALA A 489 -6.43 -5.05 -5.92
CA ALA A 489 -5.69 -3.98 -6.58
C ALA A 489 -6.33 -3.54 -7.92
N THR A 490 -7.45 -4.18 -8.32
CA THR A 490 -8.19 -3.86 -9.54
C THR A 490 -9.47 -3.12 -9.21
N ARG A 491 -9.74 -2.02 -9.92
CA ARG A 491 -11.01 -1.30 -9.92
C ARG A 491 -11.58 -1.19 -11.33
N TYR A 492 -12.90 -1.37 -11.46
CA TYR A 492 -13.68 -1.19 -12.69
C TYR A 492 -14.28 0.20 -12.77
N PHE A 493 -14.33 0.77 -13.97
CA PHE A 493 -14.87 2.09 -14.29
C PHE A 493 -15.88 2.00 -15.45
N PRO A 494 -17.19 2.35 -15.19
CA PRO A 494 -17.77 2.59 -13.88
C PRO A 494 -17.80 1.32 -13.01
N ASN A 495 -18.50 1.36 -11.87
CA ASN A 495 -18.64 0.20 -10.99
C ASN A 495 -19.12 -1.04 -11.77
N ILE A 496 -18.55 -2.22 -11.47
CA ILE A 496 -18.80 -3.46 -12.20
C ILE A 496 -20.29 -3.80 -12.29
N ASN A 497 -21.09 -3.53 -11.25
CA ASN A 497 -22.54 -3.78 -11.30
C ASN A 497 -23.26 -2.89 -12.31
N SER A 498 -22.81 -1.68 -12.57
CA SER A 498 -23.33 -0.82 -13.64
C SER A 498 -23.01 -1.43 -15.01
N ILE A 499 -21.76 -1.86 -15.23
CA ILE A 499 -21.31 -2.50 -16.47
C ILE A 499 -22.14 -3.76 -16.77
N LEU A 500 -22.33 -4.62 -15.78
CA LEU A 500 -23.11 -5.87 -15.90
C LEU A 500 -24.59 -5.65 -16.26
N ASN A 501 -25.11 -4.46 -15.99
CA ASN A 501 -26.44 -4.02 -16.40
C ASN A 501 -26.44 -3.21 -17.71
N GLY A 502 -25.34 -3.17 -18.45
CA GLY A 502 -25.20 -2.45 -19.72
C GLY A 502 -25.20 -0.93 -19.56
N LEU A 503 -24.88 -0.41 -18.37
CA LEU A 503 -24.90 1.02 -18.07
C LEU A 503 -23.51 1.63 -18.20
N THR A 504 -23.45 2.83 -18.74
CA THR A 504 -22.21 3.66 -18.82
C THR A 504 -22.08 4.63 -17.63
N THR A 505 -22.98 4.49 -16.65
CA THR A 505 -23.06 5.37 -15.48
C THR A 505 -23.35 4.56 -14.23
N THR A 506 -22.86 5.02 -13.06
CA THR A 506 -23.28 4.54 -11.75
C THR A 506 -24.19 5.59 -11.11
N THR A 507 -25.35 5.16 -10.62
CA THR A 507 -26.29 6.05 -9.93
C THR A 507 -25.73 6.39 -8.55
N GLY A 508 -25.70 7.68 -8.20
CA GLY A 508 -25.50 8.16 -6.84
C GLY A 508 -26.85 8.52 -6.21
N ARG A 509 -26.82 9.23 -5.09
CA ARG A 509 -28.06 9.62 -4.38
C ARG A 509 -28.89 10.66 -5.16
N GLU A 510 -28.32 11.79 -5.51
CA GLU A 510 -28.99 12.90 -6.21
C GLU A 510 -28.53 13.03 -7.66
N ILE A 511 -27.30 12.67 -7.94
CA ILE A 511 -26.65 12.74 -9.25
C ILE A 511 -25.97 11.41 -9.57
N ALA A 512 -25.59 11.20 -10.85
CA ALA A 512 -24.70 10.11 -11.21
C ALA A 512 -23.36 10.27 -10.47
N SER A 513 -22.85 9.19 -9.88
CA SER A 513 -21.58 9.19 -9.15
C SER A 513 -20.39 8.81 -10.04
N GLU A 514 -20.66 8.13 -11.17
CA GLU A 514 -19.65 7.78 -12.17
C GLU A 514 -20.25 7.86 -13.58
N VAL A 515 -19.48 8.33 -14.56
CA VAL A 515 -19.89 8.46 -15.96
C VAL A 515 -18.71 8.20 -16.88
N LEU A 516 -18.87 7.30 -17.87
CA LEU A 516 -17.85 7.10 -18.90
C LEU A 516 -17.72 8.32 -19.83
N PRO A 517 -16.51 8.78 -20.13
CA PRO A 517 -16.28 9.89 -21.06
C PRO A 517 -16.60 9.48 -22.50
N ASN A 518 -17.35 10.30 -23.21
CA ASN A 518 -17.70 10.11 -24.63
C ASN A 518 -17.04 11.16 -25.54
N VAL A 519 -16.02 11.82 -25.06
CA VAL A 519 -15.23 12.83 -25.79
C VAL A 519 -13.75 12.60 -25.48
N ALA A 520 -12.88 13.12 -26.37
CA ALA A 520 -11.44 13.12 -26.14
C ALA A 520 -11.10 13.93 -24.90
N ARG A 521 -10.36 13.33 -23.95
CA ARG A 521 -9.86 13.99 -22.76
C ARG A 521 -8.76 13.17 -22.09
N THR A 522 -8.05 13.79 -21.17
CA THR A 522 -7.15 13.09 -20.24
C THR A 522 -7.88 12.83 -18.91
N LEU A 523 -7.60 11.70 -18.30
CA LEU A 523 -8.00 11.31 -16.95
C LEU A 523 -6.73 11.01 -16.16
N ASN A 524 -6.61 11.57 -14.97
CA ASN A 524 -5.49 11.32 -14.06
C ASN A 524 -5.99 10.46 -12.92
N PHE A 525 -5.31 9.35 -12.64
CA PHE A 525 -5.64 8.45 -11.54
C PHE A 525 -4.46 8.26 -10.62
N ARG A 526 -4.74 8.05 -9.33
CA ARG A 526 -3.77 7.67 -8.30
C ARG A 526 -4.14 6.32 -7.71
N PHE A 527 -3.16 5.43 -7.68
CA PHE A 527 -3.21 4.14 -6.99
C PHE A 527 -2.52 4.26 -5.65
N THR A 528 -3.25 4.05 -4.56
CA THR A 528 -2.74 4.10 -3.19
C THR A 528 -2.78 2.71 -2.56
N ALA A 529 -1.67 2.27 -1.96
CA ALA A 529 -1.62 1.07 -1.13
C ALA A 529 -1.39 1.44 0.34
N ARG A 530 -2.11 0.77 1.26
CA ARG A 530 -2.03 0.92 2.72
C ARG A 530 -1.67 -0.42 3.35
N ASP A 531 -0.76 -0.42 4.32
CA ASP A 531 -0.33 -1.64 5.04
C ASP A 531 -1.23 -2.02 6.23
N ASN A 532 -2.12 -1.13 6.65
CA ASN A 532 -3.08 -1.32 7.75
C ASN A 532 -2.45 -1.74 9.08
N ARG A 533 -1.17 -1.43 9.30
CA ARG A 533 -0.47 -1.81 10.53
C ARG A 533 -0.96 -1.00 11.72
N ILE A 534 -1.33 -1.68 12.82
CA ILE A 534 -1.67 -1.00 14.06
C ILE A 534 -0.39 -0.42 14.70
N GLY A 535 -0.47 0.81 15.16
CA GLY A 535 0.67 1.49 15.79
C GLY A 535 1.46 2.41 14.87
N GLY A 536 0.87 2.79 13.76
CA GLY A 536 1.40 3.66 12.72
C GLY A 536 1.42 2.92 11.39
N GLY A 537 0.29 2.90 10.70
CA GLY A 537 0.20 2.44 9.32
C GLY A 537 1.00 3.34 8.41
N SER A 538 1.51 2.77 7.34
CA SER A 538 2.14 3.50 6.24
C SER A 538 1.34 3.31 4.96
N ASN A 539 1.44 4.29 4.08
CA ASN A 539 0.85 4.21 2.75
C ASN A 539 1.75 4.93 1.74
N ASN A 540 1.60 4.56 0.51
CA ASN A 540 2.30 5.20 -0.60
C ASN A 540 1.41 5.12 -1.83
N SER A 541 1.71 5.92 -2.86
CA SER A 541 0.92 5.98 -4.07
C SER A 541 1.76 6.22 -5.31
N ASP A 542 1.17 5.85 -6.46
CA ASP A 542 1.73 6.11 -7.78
C ASP A 542 0.62 6.57 -8.73
N ASP A 543 0.98 7.34 -9.76
CA ASP A 543 0.03 8.00 -10.64
C ASP A 543 0.03 7.36 -12.04
N MET A 544 -1.15 7.33 -12.69
CA MET A 544 -1.37 6.87 -14.05
C MET A 544 -2.19 7.88 -14.84
N ILE A 545 -1.84 8.05 -16.11
CA ILE A 545 -2.56 8.91 -17.04
C ILE A 545 -3.29 8.04 -18.07
N ILE A 546 -4.57 8.35 -18.28
CA ILE A 546 -5.39 7.73 -19.31
C ILE A 546 -5.81 8.80 -20.32
N THR A 547 -5.54 8.55 -21.60
CA THR A 547 -6.02 9.39 -22.71
C THR A 547 -7.26 8.72 -23.33
N VAL A 548 -8.36 9.42 -23.38
CA VAL A 548 -9.57 8.98 -24.09
C VAL A 548 -9.48 9.42 -25.55
N ASP A 549 -9.49 8.47 -26.48
CA ASP A 549 -9.51 8.74 -27.90
C ASP A 549 -10.94 9.10 -28.33
N GLY A 550 -11.11 10.27 -28.96
CA GLY A 550 -12.41 10.78 -29.42
C GLY A 550 -12.91 10.14 -30.72
N LEU A 551 -12.04 9.39 -31.45
CA LEU A 551 -12.38 8.76 -32.74
C LEU A 551 -12.71 7.28 -32.58
N ALA A 552 -12.06 6.59 -31.62
CA ALA A 552 -12.31 5.19 -31.29
C ALA A 552 -13.44 5.05 -30.24
N GLY A 553 -14.27 4.00 -30.38
CA GLY A 553 -15.30 3.63 -29.40
C GLY A 553 -16.72 4.11 -29.74
N PRO A 554 -17.74 3.59 -29.01
CA PRO A 554 -17.59 2.60 -27.95
C PRO A 554 -17.27 1.19 -28.46
N PHE A 555 -16.40 0.48 -27.71
CA PHE A 555 -16.15 -0.95 -27.91
C PHE A 555 -17.24 -1.73 -27.16
N THR A 556 -17.95 -2.64 -27.83
CA THR A 556 -19.10 -3.36 -27.25
C THR A 556 -19.11 -4.81 -27.67
N ILE A 557 -19.61 -5.70 -26.80
CA ILE A 557 -19.96 -7.08 -27.14
C ILE A 557 -21.37 -7.08 -27.74
N ASP A 558 -21.52 -7.62 -28.94
CA ASP A 558 -22.79 -7.63 -29.69
C ASP A 558 -23.49 -8.99 -29.61
N SER A 559 -22.86 -10.01 -29.03
CA SER A 559 -23.39 -11.35 -28.87
C SER A 559 -23.63 -11.72 -27.39
N GLN A 560 -24.39 -12.82 -27.15
CA GLN A 560 -24.78 -13.33 -25.83
C GLN A 560 -25.52 -12.31 -24.94
N ASN A 561 -26.13 -11.30 -25.53
CA ASN A 561 -26.85 -10.22 -24.84
C ASN A 561 -28.30 -10.57 -24.43
N THR A 562 -28.67 -11.82 -24.60
CA THR A 562 -29.95 -12.37 -24.16
C THR A 562 -29.76 -13.65 -23.37
N ALA A 563 -30.76 -14.07 -22.60
CA ALA A 563 -30.75 -15.34 -21.88
C ALA A 563 -30.79 -16.51 -22.85
N VAL A 564 -29.63 -17.04 -23.24
CA VAL A 564 -29.44 -18.17 -24.13
C VAL A 564 -28.84 -19.37 -23.38
N SER A 565 -28.98 -20.56 -23.96
CA SER A 565 -28.39 -21.79 -23.38
C SER A 565 -27.53 -22.48 -24.43
N TYR A 566 -26.30 -22.83 -24.04
CA TYR A 566 -25.34 -23.55 -24.87
C TYR A 566 -24.96 -24.88 -24.23
N ALA A 567 -24.84 -25.90 -25.03
CA ALA A 567 -24.27 -27.15 -24.55
C ALA A 567 -22.74 -27.05 -24.50
N ALA A 568 -22.12 -27.57 -23.44
CA ALA A 568 -20.68 -27.71 -23.34
C ALA A 568 -20.12 -28.48 -24.54
N GLY A 569 -18.92 -28.09 -25.01
CA GLY A 569 -18.25 -28.63 -26.19
C GLY A 569 -18.76 -28.09 -27.54
N THR A 570 -19.80 -27.21 -27.53
CA THR A 570 -20.27 -26.61 -28.79
C THR A 570 -19.46 -25.36 -29.15
N SER A 571 -19.27 -25.13 -30.43
CA SER A 571 -18.66 -23.91 -30.95
C SER A 571 -19.68 -22.77 -30.96
N GLN A 572 -19.30 -21.62 -30.42
CA GLN A 572 -20.09 -20.40 -30.43
C GLN A 572 -19.27 -19.24 -30.94
N THR A 573 -19.89 -18.34 -31.71
CA THR A 573 -19.24 -17.11 -32.17
C THR A 573 -19.48 -15.99 -31.16
N ILE A 574 -18.41 -15.40 -30.70
CA ILE A 574 -18.44 -14.14 -29.94
C ILE A 574 -18.23 -13.00 -30.92
N ASN A 575 -19.14 -12.02 -30.95
CA ASN A 575 -19.07 -10.84 -31.79
C ASN A 575 -18.93 -9.59 -30.94
N TRP A 576 -18.12 -8.65 -31.42
CA TRP A 576 -17.91 -7.34 -30.77
C TRP A 576 -17.72 -6.25 -31.83
N SER A 577 -18.05 -5.03 -31.46
CA SER A 577 -17.75 -3.84 -32.27
C SER A 577 -16.30 -3.41 -32.02
N VAL A 578 -15.46 -3.50 -33.02
CA VAL A 578 -14.05 -3.03 -32.96
C VAL A 578 -13.98 -1.51 -32.75
N ALA A 579 -14.91 -0.77 -33.34
CA ALA A 579 -15.10 0.69 -33.22
C ALA A 579 -13.78 1.49 -33.31
N GLY A 580 -12.85 1.06 -34.16
CA GLY A 580 -11.58 1.73 -34.39
C GLY A 580 -10.51 1.52 -33.30
N THR A 581 -10.72 0.58 -32.34
CA THR A 581 -9.78 0.32 -31.25
C THR A 581 -8.49 -0.34 -31.68
N ASN A 582 -8.45 -0.96 -32.86
CA ASN A 582 -7.25 -1.53 -33.47
C ASN A 582 -6.36 -0.47 -34.17
N THR A 583 -6.79 0.81 -34.21
CA THR A 583 -6.11 1.97 -34.79
C THR A 583 -6.31 3.20 -33.91
N ASN A 584 -6.21 4.41 -34.47
CA ASN A 584 -6.62 5.69 -33.85
C ASN A 584 -6.02 5.96 -32.46
N GLY A 585 -4.74 5.63 -32.23
CA GLY A 585 -4.07 5.92 -30.96
C GLY A 585 -4.30 4.86 -29.88
N VAL A 586 -5.42 4.10 -29.89
CA VAL A 586 -5.63 2.93 -29.03
C VAL A 586 -4.74 1.77 -29.45
N ASN A 587 -4.67 1.51 -30.78
CA ASN A 587 -3.75 0.55 -31.43
C ASN A 587 -3.77 -0.87 -30.83
N CYS A 588 -4.89 -1.32 -30.27
CA CYS A 588 -5.06 -2.63 -29.68
C CYS A 588 -5.44 -3.66 -30.76
N THR A 589 -4.46 -4.36 -31.31
CA THR A 589 -4.64 -5.28 -32.44
C THR A 589 -5.21 -6.64 -32.04
N ASN A 590 -5.15 -6.99 -30.76
CA ASN A 590 -5.62 -8.28 -30.23
C ASN A 590 -6.50 -8.09 -29.02
N VAL A 591 -7.40 -9.06 -28.78
CA VAL A 591 -8.27 -9.11 -27.60
C VAL A 591 -8.20 -10.46 -26.92
N ASP A 592 -8.54 -10.51 -25.64
CA ASP A 592 -8.72 -11.72 -24.86
C ASP A 592 -10.22 -11.95 -24.63
N ILE A 593 -10.67 -13.20 -24.71
CA ILE A 593 -12.05 -13.62 -24.43
C ILE A 593 -12.04 -14.41 -23.12
N LEU A 594 -12.77 -13.91 -22.12
CA LEU A 594 -12.81 -14.46 -20.78
C LEU A 594 -14.24 -14.88 -20.41
N LEU A 595 -14.35 -15.85 -19.51
CA LEU A 595 -15.60 -16.36 -18.97
C LEU A 595 -15.67 -16.15 -17.46
N SER A 596 -16.80 -15.66 -17.03
CA SER A 596 -17.27 -15.64 -15.64
C SER A 596 -18.32 -16.72 -15.43
N THR A 597 -18.36 -17.33 -14.23
CA THR A 597 -19.41 -18.26 -13.78
C THR A 597 -20.19 -17.74 -12.59
N ASP A 598 -19.85 -16.55 -12.09
CA ASP A 598 -20.40 -15.89 -10.90
C ASP A 598 -21.26 -14.64 -11.22
N GLY A 599 -21.80 -14.58 -12.45
CA GLY A 599 -22.62 -13.46 -12.90
C GLY A 599 -21.84 -12.24 -13.38
N GLY A 600 -20.53 -12.37 -13.60
CA GLY A 600 -19.65 -11.29 -14.07
C GLY A 600 -18.91 -10.55 -12.96
N GLN A 601 -18.96 -11.05 -11.72
CA GLN A 601 -18.20 -10.43 -10.63
C GLN A 601 -16.69 -10.69 -10.77
N THR A 602 -16.31 -11.88 -11.26
CA THR A 602 -14.91 -12.21 -11.61
C THR A 602 -14.83 -12.92 -12.97
N PHE A 603 -13.69 -12.82 -13.65
CA PHE A 603 -13.42 -13.45 -14.96
C PHE A 603 -12.12 -14.26 -14.94
N PRO A 604 -12.06 -15.36 -14.15
CA PRO A 604 -10.83 -16.11 -13.98
C PRO A 604 -10.51 -17.07 -15.13
N ILE A 605 -11.45 -17.31 -16.06
CA ILE A 605 -11.33 -18.32 -17.09
C ILE A 605 -11.03 -17.65 -18.42
N VAL A 606 -9.83 -17.90 -18.97
CA VAL A 606 -9.45 -17.45 -20.31
C VAL A 606 -9.92 -18.47 -21.33
N LEU A 607 -10.94 -18.11 -22.15
CA LEU A 607 -11.43 -18.95 -23.24
C LEU A 607 -10.48 -18.90 -24.45
N LEU A 608 -9.98 -17.70 -24.73
CA LEU A 608 -8.98 -17.49 -25.78
C LEU A 608 -8.16 -16.22 -25.47
N ALA A 609 -6.85 -16.32 -25.54
CA ALA A 609 -5.94 -15.21 -25.35
C ALA A 609 -5.39 -14.70 -26.70
N SER A 610 -5.26 -13.37 -26.80
CA SER A 610 -4.57 -12.69 -27.90
C SER A 610 -5.08 -13.06 -29.31
N THR A 611 -6.41 -13.13 -29.48
CA THR A 611 -7.04 -13.28 -30.81
C THR A 611 -7.09 -11.93 -31.54
N PRO A 612 -7.08 -11.88 -32.89
CA PRO A 612 -7.21 -10.61 -33.60
C PRO A 612 -8.42 -9.79 -33.19
N ASN A 613 -8.24 -8.47 -33.06
CA ASN A 613 -9.33 -7.53 -32.80
C ASN A 613 -10.01 -7.13 -34.12
N ASP A 614 -10.72 -8.09 -34.75
CA ASP A 614 -11.37 -7.98 -36.05
C ASP A 614 -12.91 -8.04 -36.00
N GLY A 615 -13.48 -8.19 -34.79
CA GLY A 615 -14.92 -8.12 -34.54
C GLY A 615 -15.60 -9.44 -34.31
N SER A 616 -14.93 -10.61 -34.48
CA SER A 616 -15.56 -11.90 -34.23
C SER A 616 -14.56 -13.02 -34.00
N GLN A 617 -14.92 -13.95 -33.14
CA GLN A 617 -14.12 -15.14 -32.90
C GLN A 617 -14.97 -16.33 -32.45
N ASN A 618 -14.68 -17.51 -33.00
CA ASN A 618 -15.26 -18.76 -32.51
C ASN A 618 -14.53 -19.26 -31.27
N ILE A 619 -15.29 -19.61 -30.24
CA ILE A 619 -14.82 -20.27 -29.04
C ILE A 619 -15.53 -21.60 -28.83
N ILE A 620 -14.91 -22.52 -28.10
CA ILE A 620 -15.57 -23.74 -27.61
C ILE A 620 -16.09 -23.45 -26.20
N ILE A 621 -17.38 -23.71 -25.98
CA ILE A 621 -18.02 -23.55 -24.66
C ILE A 621 -17.43 -24.62 -23.72
N PRO A 622 -16.79 -24.23 -22.60
CA PRO A 622 -16.22 -25.21 -21.67
C PRO A 622 -17.31 -25.97 -20.90
N ASN A 623 -17.00 -27.16 -20.42
CA ASN A 623 -17.93 -27.94 -19.60
C ASN A 623 -17.99 -27.40 -18.13
N MET A 624 -18.54 -26.20 -17.99
CA MET A 624 -18.74 -25.51 -16.72
C MET A 624 -20.20 -25.16 -16.54
N PRO A 625 -21.06 -26.15 -16.21
CA PRO A 625 -22.51 -25.97 -16.18
C PRO A 625 -22.89 -24.93 -15.10
N GLY A 626 -23.78 -24.04 -15.48
CA GLY A 626 -24.26 -22.96 -14.62
C GLY A 626 -25.18 -22.03 -15.37
N THR A 627 -25.96 -21.21 -14.65
CA THR A 627 -26.91 -20.25 -15.19
C THR A 627 -26.48 -18.79 -15.10
N THR A 628 -25.32 -18.55 -14.52
CA THR A 628 -24.78 -17.20 -14.24
C THR A 628 -23.50 -16.92 -15.01
N ASN A 629 -23.40 -17.42 -16.26
CA ASN A 629 -22.21 -17.22 -17.06
C ASN A 629 -22.26 -15.87 -17.79
N ARG A 630 -21.07 -15.22 -17.91
CA ARG A 630 -20.86 -13.98 -18.65
C ARG A 630 -19.58 -14.08 -19.48
N ILE A 631 -19.54 -13.39 -20.60
CA ILE A 631 -18.34 -13.22 -21.45
C ILE A 631 -17.83 -11.80 -21.29
N MET A 632 -16.52 -11.66 -21.13
CA MET A 632 -15.79 -10.40 -21.28
C MET A 632 -14.90 -10.48 -22.52
N VAL A 633 -14.90 -9.45 -23.35
CA VAL A 633 -13.88 -9.23 -24.38
C VAL A 633 -13.07 -8.02 -23.96
N LYS A 634 -11.77 -8.21 -23.76
CA LYS A 634 -10.83 -7.22 -23.22
C LYS A 634 -9.65 -7.04 -24.18
N GLY A 635 -9.19 -5.81 -24.38
CA GLY A 635 -7.95 -5.59 -25.13
C GLY A 635 -6.78 -6.37 -24.51
N SER A 636 -6.06 -7.16 -25.33
CA SER A 636 -4.87 -7.90 -24.86
C SER A 636 -3.78 -6.94 -24.43
N ASN A 637 -3.25 -7.14 -23.21
CA ASN A 637 -2.30 -6.20 -22.57
C ASN A 637 -2.82 -4.76 -22.51
N HIS A 638 -4.15 -4.60 -22.41
CA HIS A 638 -4.82 -3.31 -22.39
C HIS A 638 -5.83 -3.25 -21.24
N ILE A 639 -6.43 -2.08 -21.00
CA ILE A 639 -7.31 -1.86 -19.85
C ILE A 639 -8.80 -1.75 -20.24
N PHE A 640 -9.15 -1.45 -21.50
CA PHE A 640 -10.56 -1.37 -21.94
C PHE A 640 -11.15 -2.77 -22.15
N PHE A 641 -12.44 -2.90 -21.93
CA PHE A 641 -13.19 -4.14 -22.12
C PHE A 641 -14.69 -3.86 -22.29
N ASP A 642 -15.44 -4.89 -22.59
CA ASP A 642 -16.89 -4.92 -22.41
C ASP A 642 -17.35 -6.30 -21.94
N VAL A 643 -18.55 -6.38 -21.35
CA VAL A 643 -19.18 -7.62 -20.86
C VAL A 643 -20.54 -7.74 -21.49
N ASN A 644 -20.90 -8.93 -21.96
CA ASN A 644 -22.23 -9.17 -22.50
C ASN A 644 -23.34 -8.86 -21.46
N ASN A 645 -24.49 -8.34 -21.91
CA ASN A 645 -25.49 -7.71 -21.05
C ASN A 645 -26.40 -8.69 -20.28
N SER A 646 -26.34 -9.99 -20.55
CA SER A 646 -27.23 -10.99 -19.92
C SER A 646 -26.46 -12.22 -19.47
N ASN A 647 -26.91 -12.82 -18.37
CA ASN A 647 -26.43 -14.16 -18.02
C ASN A 647 -26.87 -15.18 -19.06
N PHE A 648 -26.01 -16.11 -19.41
CA PHE A 648 -26.37 -17.26 -20.24
C PHE A 648 -26.11 -18.58 -19.49
N THR A 649 -26.76 -19.62 -19.96
CA THR A 649 -26.69 -20.96 -19.35
C THR A 649 -25.69 -21.81 -20.13
N ILE A 650 -24.79 -22.49 -19.42
CA ILE A 650 -24.04 -23.62 -19.95
C ILE A 650 -24.68 -24.89 -19.40
N THR A 651 -25.16 -25.76 -20.30
CA THR A 651 -25.63 -27.10 -19.94
C THR A 651 -24.48 -28.08 -20.05
N GLY A 652 -24.29 -28.87 -18.98
CA GLY A 652 -23.22 -29.87 -18.96
C GLY A 652 -23.38 -30.91 -20.09
N SER A 653 -22.27 -31.36 -20.61
CA SER A 653 -22.24 -32.54 -21.48
C SER A 653 -22.19 -33.78 -20.60
N ASN A 654 -23.30 -34.53 -20.52
CA ASN A 654 -23.35 -35.79 -19.76
C ASN A 654 -22.60 -36.95 -20.43
N THR A 655 -21.80 -36.69 -21.46
CA THR A 655 -21.20 -37.73 -22.32
C THR A 655 -19.68 -37.72 -22.32
N ASP A 656 -19.02 -36.81 -21.65
CA ASP A 656 -17.56 -36.85 -21.54
C ASP A 656 -17.12 -37.90 -20.51
N THR A 657 -16.54 -38.97 -21.01
CA THR A 657 -15.94 -40.03 -20.21
C THR A 657 -14.44 -40.16 -20.46
N THR A 658 -13.88 -39.27 -21.24
CA THR A 658 -12.45 -39.29 -21.63
C THR A 658 -11.67 -38.51 -20.56
N ALA A 659 -10.68 -39.10 -19.95
CA ALA A 659 -9.82 -38.42 -19.00
C ALA A 659 -8.72 -37.63 -19.72
N PRO A 660 -8.29 -36.45 -19.18
CA PRO A 660 -7.17 -35.70 -19.72
C PRO A 660 -5.89 -36.53 -19.85
N THR A 661 -5.00 -36.11 -20.75
CA THR A 661 -3.67 -36.71 -20.91
C THR A 661 -2.82 -36.50 -19.65
N THR A 662 -1.88 -37.44 -19.44
CA THR A 662 -1.00 -37.40 -18.26
C THR A 662 0.06 -36.29 -18.40
N SER A 663 0.24 -35.48 -17.40
CA SER A 663 1.29 -34.46 -17.32
C SER A 663 2.64 -35.07 -16.93
N THR A 664 3.74 -34.38 -17.25
CA THR A 664 5.09 -34.69 -16.73
C THR A 664 5.48 -33.61 -15.72
N LEU A 665 5.73 -34.00 -14.46
CA LEU A 665 6.06 -33.14 -13.36
C LEU A 665 7.58 -32.98 -13.18
N THR A 666 8.03 -31.78 -12.87
CA THR A 666 9.41 -31.44 -12.45
C THR A 666 9.39 -30.59 -11.19
N ALA A 667 10.47 -30.65 -10.41
CA ALA A 667 10.65 -29.78 -9.24
C ALA A 667 11.97 -29.04 -9.34
N SER A 668 12.02 -27.81 -8.81
CA SER A 668 13.20 -26.95 -8.80
C SER A 668 13.17 -26.02 -7.57
N GLY A 669 14.28 -25.34 -7.28
CA GLY A 669 14.35 -24.32 -6.24
C GLY A 669 14.00 -24.83 -4.83
N THR A 670 14.35 -26.10 -4.50
CA THR A 670 14.09 -26.67 -3.18
C THR A 670 14.93 -25.99 -2.11
N THR A 671 14.27 -25.46 -1.06
CA THR A 671 14.88 -24.81 0.10
C THR A 671 14.68 -25.66 1.37
N THR A 672 14.89 -25.09 2.53
CA THR A 672 14.60 -25.73 3.83
C THR A 672 13.09 -25.85 4.10
N SER A 673 12.24 -25.05 3.43
CA SER A 673 10.79 -24.99 3.69
C SER A 673 9.90 -24.89 2.46
N SER A 674 10.47 -24.92 1.24
CA SER A 674 9.71 -24.78 -0.01
C SER A 674 10.33 -25.51 -1.19
N THR A 675 9.52 -25.71 -2.26
CA THR A 675 9.96 -26.16 -3.58
C THR A 675 9.01 -25.64 -4.66
N ASN A 676 9.49 -25.43 -5.88
CA ASN A 676 8.67 -25.05 -7.02
C ASN A 676 8.41 -26.26 -7.89
N LEU A 677 7.14 -26.53 -8.15
CA LEU A 677 6.68 -27.58 -9.04
C LEU A 677 6.26 -26.98 -10.38
N SER A 678 6.58 -27.61 -11.48
CA SER A 678 6.09 -27.27 -12.81
C SER A 678 5.82 -28.54 -13.64
N TRP A 679 4.80 -28.52 -14.50
CA TRP A 679 4.40 -29.67 -15.31
C TRP A 679 3.94 -29.29 -16.70
N THR A 680 3.96 -30.26 -17.58
CA THR A 680 3.46 -30.10 -18.95
C THR A 680 1.94 -29.95 -18.94
N ALA A 681 1.42 -29.04 -19.77
CA ALA A 681 -0.02 -28.90 -19.94
C ALA A 681 -0.61 -30.22 -20.45
N ALA A 682 -1.67 -30.70 -19.81
CA ALA A 682 -2.46 -31.83 -20.30
C ALA A 682 -3.41 -31.35 -21.40
N THR A 683 -3.83 -32.28 -22.27
CA THR A 683 -4.87 -32.05 -23.29
C THR A 683 -6.03 -32.98 -23.05
N ASP A 684 -7.23 -32.55 -23.46
CA ASP A 684 -8.45 -33.32 -23.35
C ASP A 684 -9.36 -33.04 -24.54
N ASN A 685 -10.34 -33.91 -24.80
CA ASN A 685 -11.27 -33.76 -25.92
C ASN A 685 -12.29 -32.66 -25.74
N VAL A 686 -12.59 -32.27 -24.49
CA VAL A 686 -13.51 -31.16 -24.11
C VAL A 686 -12.75 -30.02 -23.51
N GLY A 687 -11.74 -30.32 -22.68
CA GLY A 687 -10.83 -29.36 -22.10
C GLY A 687 -10.44 -29.65 -20.65
N VAL A 688 -9.23 -29.28 -20.28
CA VAL A 688 -8.69 -29.42 -18.92
C VAL A 688 -9.20 -28.28 -18.04
N SER A 689 -9.90 -28.61 -16.96
CA SER A 689 -10.41 -27.63 -16.01
C SER A 689 -9.41 -27.24 -14.90
N GLY A 690 -8.35 -28.07 -14.69
CA GLY A 690 -7.34 -27.81 -13.68
C GLY A 690 -6.48 -29.03 -13.36
N TYR A 691 -5.66 -28.87 -12.31
CA TYR A 691 -4.71 -29.87 -11.85
C TYR A 691 -4.81 -30.02 -10.34
N ASP A 692 -4.89 -31.26 -9.88
CA ASP A 692 -4.80 -31.64 -8.48
C ASP A 692 -3.36 -32.02 -8.16
N VAL A 693 -2.75 -31.33 -7.20
CA VAL A 693 -1.38 -31.56 -6.73
C VAL A 693 -1.40 -32.37 -5.45
N TYR A 694 -0.72 -33.51 -5.47
CA TYR A 694 -0.65 -34.43 -4.34
C TYR A 694 0.72 -34.37 -3.68
N GLN A 695 0.72 -34.36 -2.35
CA GLN A 695 1.90 -34.49 -1.50
C GLN A 695 1.79 -35.73 -0.63
N ASN A 696 2.75 -36.63 -0.70
CA ASN A 696 2.76 -37.90 0.05
C ASN A 696 1.45 -38.71 -0.11
N GLY A 697 0.86 -38.68 -1.31
CA GLY A 697 -0.39 -39.38 -1.61
C GLY A 697 -1.68 -38.66 -1.19
N VAL A 698 -1.59 -37.52 -0.52
CA VAL A 698 -2.74 -36.73 -0.08
C VAL A 698 -2.88 -35.51 -0.98
N LEU A 699 -4.10 -35.16 -1.37
CA LEU A 699 -4.40 -33.94 -2.12
C LEU A 699 -3.99 -32.72 -1.28
N ARG A 700 -3.05 -31.94 -1.80
CA ARG A 700 -2.58 -30.71 -1.16
C ARG A 700 -3.42 -29.50 -1.60
N THR A 701 -3.61 -29.34 -2.90
CA THR A 701 -4.37 -28.23 -3.49
C THR A 701 -4.74 -28.53 -4.94
N SER A 702 -5.69 -27.77 -5.48
CA SER A 702 -6.00 -27.74 -6.91
C SER A 702 -5.61 -26.38 -7.48
N THR A 703 -5.19 -26.34 -8.75
CA THR A 703 -4.79 -25.12 -9.46
C THR A 703 -5.18 -25.21 -10.94
N THR A 704 -5.35 -24.09 -11.60
CA THR A 704 -5.57 -24.00 -13.06
C THR A 704 -4.28 -23.74 -13.82
N THR A 705 -3.19 -23.41 -13.13
CA THR A 705 -1.87 -23.17 -13.72
C THR A 705 -1.07 -24.48 -13.84
N THR A 706 -0.02 -24.46 -14.64
CA THR A 706 0.94 -25.59 -14.79
C THR A 706 2.16 -25.46 -13.89
N THR A 707 2.09 -24.56 -12.89
CA THR A 707 3.15 -24.33 -11.90
C THR A 707 2.53 -24.11 -10.52
N LEU A 708 3.25 -24.50 -9.47
CA LEU A 708 2.87 -24.28 -8.07
C LEU A 708 4.12 -24.09 -7.20
N SER A 709 4.17 -23.02 -6.42
CA SER A 709 5.16 -22.88 -5.35
C SER A 709 4.62 -23.54 -4.07
N VAL A 710 5.26 -24.59 -3.62
CA VAL A 710 4.91 -25.34 -2.40
C VAL A 710 5.73 -24.78 -1.24
N THR A 711 5.07 -24.21 -0.23
CA THR A 711 5.69 -23.65 0.99
C THR A 711 5.25 -24.42 2.25
N GLY A 712 5.84 -24.12 3.41
CA GLY A 712 5.48 -24.75 4.69
C GLY A 712 5.95 -26.20 4.81
N LEU A 713 7.01 -26.59 4.09
CA LEU A 713 7.65 -27.89 4.22
C LEU A 713 8.59 -27.90 5.44
N THR A 714 8.76 -29.05 6.06
CA THR A 714 9.70 -29.28 7.17
C THR A 714 11.11 -29.52 6.60
N ALA A 715 12.13 -28.90 7.18
CA ALA A 715 13.51 -29.09 6.79
C ALA A 715 13.99 -30.54 6.94
N SER A 716 14.97 -30.96 6.15
CA SER A 716 15.54 -32.32 6.13
C SER A 716 14.50 -33.43 5.97
N THR A 717 13.39 -33.14 5.28
CA THR A 717 12.27 -34.07 5.11
C THR A 717 12.09 -34.38 3.63
N THR A 718 11.90 -35.65 3.32
CA THR A 718 11.63 -36.10 1.95
C THR A 718 10.13 -36.10 1.70
N TYR A 719 9.71 -35.49 0.60
CA TYR A 719 8.34 -35.47 0.11
C TYR A 719 8.26 -36.05 -1.29
N ASN A 720 7.18 -36.74 -1.57
CA ASN A 720 6.84 -37.09 -2.94
C ASN A 720 5.69 -36.23 -3.45
N PHE A 721 5.80 -35.80 -4.70
CA PHE A 721 4.77 -35.03 -5.38
C PHE A 721 4.40 -35.68 -6.71
N TYR A 722 3.12 -35.65 -7.04
CA TYR A 722 2.58 -35.94 -8.36
C TYR A 722 1.35 -35.07 -8.63
N VAL A 723 0.99 -34.91 -9.89
CA VAL A 723 -0.20 -34.16 -10.31
C VAL A 723 -1.13 -35.04 -11.12
N LYS A 724 -2.43 -34.71 -11.08
CA LYS A 724 -3.45 -35.24 -11.97
C LYS A 724 -4.17 -34.09 -12.64
N ALA A 725 -4.28 -34.07 -13.95
CA ALA A 725 -5.16 -33.18 -14.66
C ALA A 725 -6.61 -33.66 -14.49
N LYS A 726 -7.54 -32.72 -14.42
CA LYS A 726 -8.98 -33.02 -14.44
C LYS A 726 -9.70 -32.14 -15.45
N ASP A 727 -10.75 -32.70 -16.03
CA ASP A 727 -11.69 -31.99 -16.86
C ASP A 727 -12.86 -31.45 -16.03
N ALA A 728 -13.80 -30.78 -16.68
CA ALA A 728 -15.00 -30.25 -16.03
C ALA A 728 -16.09 -31.33 -15.84
N ALA A 729 -15.99 -32.49 -16.48
CA ALA A 729 -16.89 -33.63 -16.26
C ALA A 729 -16.49 -34.47 -15.03
N GLY A 730 -15.32 -34.20 -14.44
CA GLY A 730 -14.81 -34.89 -13.25
C GLY A 730 -13.90 -36.08 -13.59
N ASN A 731 -13.55 -36.31 -14.87
CA ASN A 731 -12.59 -37.34 -15.23
C ASN A 731 -11.18 -36.82 -14.87
N ALA A 732 -10.38 -37.70 -14.25
CA ALA A 732 -8.99 -37.37 -13.89
C ALA A 732 -8.02 -38.21 -14.65
N SER A 733 -6.91 -37.59 -15.09
CA SER A 733 -5.80 -38.27 -15.75
C SER A 733 -5.17 -39.34 -14.84
N GLN A 734 -4.37 -40.20 -15.43
CA GLN A 734 -3.39 -40.95 -14.65
C GLN A 734 -2.45 -39.96 -13.93
N SER A 735 -1.89 -40.40 -12.80
CA SER A 735 -0.90 -39.60 -12.09
C SER A 735 0.32 -39.32 -12.98
N SER A 736 0.86 -38.12 -12.91
CA SER A 736 2.16 -37.79 -13.47
C SER A 736 3.26 -38.72 -12.90
N ASN A 737 4.45 -38.64 -13.44
CA ASN A 737 5.63 -39.16 -12.74
C ASN A 737 5.68 -38.56 -11.33
N THR A 738 6.12 -39.36 -10.34
CA THR A 738 6.37 -38.88 -8.98
C THR A 738 7.74 -38.25 -8.91
N VAL A 739 7.80 -37.03 -8.38
CA VAL A 739 9.05 -36.33 -8.08
C VAL A 739 9.30 -36.41 -6.59
N LEU A 740 10.47 -36.93 -6.21
CA LEU A 740 10.96 -36.94 -4.84
C LEU A 740 11.85 -35.73 -4.64
N ILE A 741 11.54 -34.92 -3.63
CA ILE A 741 12.40 -33.83 -3.17
C ILE A 741 12.75 -34.05 -1.70
N THR A 742 13.95 -33.70 -1.31
CA THR A 742 14.33 -33.62 0.10
C THR A 742 14.65 -32.16 0.40
N THR A 743 13.91 -31.55 1.33
CA THR A 743 14.16 -30.17 1.77
C THR A 743 15.55 -30.10 2.42
N LEU A 744 16.21 -28.96 2.26
CA LEU A 744 17.51 -28.70 2.81
C LEU A 744 17.47 -28.77 4.34
N SER A 745 18.60 -29.12 4.98
CA SER A 745 18.68 -29.18 6.43
C SER A 745 18.86 -27.78 7.03
N ASN A 746 18.31 -27.55 8.23
CA ASN A 746 18.60 -26.36 9.04
C ASN A 746 19.99 -26.39 9.71
N THR A 747 20.73 -27.47 9.56
CA THR A 747 22.11 -27.49 10.04
C THR A 747 22.97 -26.77 9.02
N THR A 748 23.45 -25.59 9.35
CA THR A 748 24.59 -24.94 8.75
C THR A 748 25.83 -25.82 8.91
N LEU A 749 25.98 -26.81 8.05
CA LEU A 749 27.28 -27.31 7.71
C LEU A 749 27.90 -26.23 6.80
N VAL A 750 28.73 -25.39 7.41
CA VAL A 750 29.64 -24.50 6.68
C VAL A 750 30.64 -25.43 5.97
N THR A 751 30.28 -25.99 4.83
CA THR A 751 31.28 -26.42 3.86
C THR A 751 31.78 -25.13 3.25
N THR A 752 32.96 -24.67 3.67
CA THR A 752 33.65 -23.59 2.98
C THR A 752 33.85 -24.04 1.52
N PRO A 753 33.30 -23.32 0.53
CA PRO A 753 33.52 -23.66 -0.88
C PRO A 753 35.00 -23.70 -1.20
N SER A 754 35.44 -24.69 -1.96
CA SER A 754 36.85 -24.77 -2.43
C SER A 754 36.99 -23.92 -3.68
N TYR A 755 37.76 -22.85 -3.61
CA TYR A 755 38.01 -21.97 -4.74
C TYR A 755 39.24 -22.42 -5.54
N CYS A 756 39.24 -22.17 -6.85
CA CYS A 756 40.39 -22.45 -7.72
C CYS A 756 41.65 -21.65 -7.29
N SER A 757 42.79 -22.22 -7.51
CA SER A 757 44.08 -21.53 -7.30
C SER A 757 44.31 -20.44 -8.36
N SER A 758 44.83 -19.30 -7.93
CA SER A 758 45.26 -18.22 -8.82
C SER A 758 46.49 -17.56 -8.16
N VAL A 759 47.59 -17.41 -8.92
CA VAL A 759 48.89 -16.92 -8.39
C VAL A 759 49.54 -16.05 -9.44
N GLY A 760 50.03 -14.88 -9.02
CA GLY A 760 50.82 -13.96 -9.80
C GLY A 760 52.35 -14.06 -9.50
N GLY A 761 53.18 -13.39 -10.29
CA GLY A 761 54.60 -13.20 -9.99
C GLY A 761 54.89 -11.78 -9.59
N THR A 762 55.41 -11.58 -8.39
CA THR A 762 55.57 -10.25 -7.78
C THR A 762 56.96 -9.61 -7.96
N SER A 763 57.79 -10.17 -8.83
CA SER A 763 59.20 -9.66 -9.04
C SER A 763 59.25 -8.22 -9.58
N LYS A 764 58.16 -7.73 -10.20
CA LYS A 764 58.08 -6.43 -10.85
C LYS A 764 57.00 -5.51 -10.23
N GLU A 765 55.90 -6.05 -9.86
CA GLU A 765 54.74 -5.34 -9.27
C GLU A 765 53.93 -6.27 -8.36
N TYR A 766 53.20 -5.66 -7.40
CA TYR A 766 52.32 -6.33 -6.48
C TYR A 766 51.19 -5.42 -6.01
N ILE A 767 50.15 -5.97 -5.40
CA ILE A 767 49.08 -5.22 -4.70
C ILE A 767 49.64 -4.80 -3.35
N ASN A 768 49.71 -3.49 -3.08
CA ASN A 768 50.24 -2.99 -1.83
C ASN A 768 49.17 -2.78 -0.78
N ARG A 769 47.93 -2.44 -1.22
CA ARG A 769 46.80 -2.24 -0.31
C ARG A 769 45.48 -2.42 -1.00
N VAL A 770 44.51 -3.02 -0.31
CA VAL A 770 43.10 -3.13 -0.72
C VAL A 770 42.20 -2.51 0.35
N ILE A 771 41.27 -1.62 -0.06
CA ILE A 771 40.33 -0.96 0.84
C ILE A 771 38.90 -1.21 0.30
N MET A 772 38.01 -1.78 1.15
CA MET A 772 36.59 -1.96 0.87
C MET A 772 35.80 -2.11 2.17
N GLY A 773 34.92 -1.16 2.49
CA GLY A 773 34.17 -1.13 3.74
C GLY A 773 35.12 -1.19 4.96
N THR A 774 35.01 -2.25 5.79
CA THR A 774 35.88 -2.49 6.95
C THR A 774 37.19 -3.17 6.60
N ILE A 775 37.38 -3.64 5.36
CA ILE A 775 38.67 -4.15 4.88
C ILE A 775 39.58 -2.95 4.57
N ASP A 776 40.69 -2.83 5.27
CA ASP A 776 41.79 -1.91 4.98
C ASP A 776 43.08 -2.67 5.20
N ASN A 777 43.54 -3.37 4.15
CA ASN A 777 44.68 -4.26 4.23
C ASN A 777 45.90 -3.69 3.50
N ASN A 778 46.90 -3.29 4.23
CA ASN A 778 48.22 -2.93 3.69
C ASN A 778 49.08 -4.21 3.58
N SER A 779 48.74 -5.04 2.59
CA SER A 779 49.29 -6.39 2.41
C SER A 779 50.78 -6.43 2.08
N GLY A 780 51.21 -5.54 1.20
CA GLY A 780 52.58 -5.58 0.66
C GLY A 780 52.74 -6.72 -0.36
N ASN A 781 53.94 -7.29 -0.44
CA ASN A 781 54.28 -8.35 -1.38
C ASN A 781 54.03 -9.74 -0.77
N ASP A 782 53.05 -10.48 -1.24
CA ASP A 782 52.66 -11.81 -0.76
C ASP A 782 53.20 -12.97 -1.60
N ASN A 783 54.26 -12.72 -2.35
CA ASN A 783 54.85 -13.72 -3.27
C ASN A 783 53.86 -14.28 -4.30
N GLY A 784 52.88 -13.46 -4.67
CA GLY A 784 51.92 -13.72 -5.75
C GLY A 784 50.55 -14.13 -5.35
N TYR A 785 50.34 -14.53 -4.08
CA TYR A 785 49.01 -14.82 -3.55
C TYR A 785 48.88 -14.53 -2.05
N GLY A 786 48.01 -13.60 -1.69
CA GLY A 786 47.64 -13.26 -0.33
C GLY A 786 46.31 -13.88 0.09
N ASN A 787 46.30 -14.68 1.15
CA ASN A 787 45.10 -15.21 1.75
C ASN A 787 44.68 -14.37 2.96
N TYR A 788 43.77 -13.43 2.75
CA TYR A 788 43.25 -12.53 3.77
C TYR A 788 41.76 -12.81 4.10
N THR A 789 41.36 -14.07 4.02
CA THR A 789 39.96 -14.47 4.29
C THR A 789 39.54 -14.34 5.76
N THR A 790 40.46 -14.01 6.64
CA THR A 790 40.18 -13.59 8.02
C THR A 790 39.72 -12.14 8.13
N LEU A 791 40.04 -11.31 7.11
CA LEU A 791 39.55 -9.95 7.00
C LEU A 791 38.22 -9.96 6.25
N SER A 792 37.23 -9.25 6.80
CA SER A 792 35.89 -9.24 6.18
C SER A 792 35.27 -7.85 6.17
N SER A 793 34.39 -7.61 5.21
CA SER A 793 33.49 -6.46 5.17
C SER A 793 32.06 -6.93 5.06
N THR A 794 31.13 -6.23 5.75
CA THR A 794 29.69 -6.48 5.63
C THR A 794 29.12 -5.58 4.54
N VAL A 795 28.35 -6.16 3.63
CA VAL A 795 27.66 -5.48 2.54
C VAL A 795 26.19 -5.88 2.52
N TYR A 796 25.33 -5.07 1.90
CA TYR A 796 23.89 -5.29 1.92
C TYR A 796 23.36 -5.56 0.51
N LEU A 797 22.33 -6.41 0.41
CA LEU A 797 21.66 -6.65 -0.88
C LEU A 797 21.21 -5.33 -1.49
N GLY A 798 21.54 -5.09 -2.75
CA GLY A 798 21.23 -3.86 -3.48
C GLY A 798 22.11 -2.65 -3.15
N SER A 799 23.05 -2.74 -2.17
CA SER A 799 23.95 -1.63 -1.84
C SER A 799 24.97 -1.36 -2.93
N SER A 800 25.39 -0.10 -3.05
CA SER A 800 26.52 0.29 -3.88
C SER A 800 27.79 0.33 -3.03
N GLU A 801 28.77 -0.45 -3.43
CA GLU A 801 30.04 -0.59 -2.72
C GLU A 801 31.18 0.01 -3.52
N LYS A 802 32.26 0.39 -2.81
CA LYS A 802 33.45 0.99 -3.42
C LYS A 802 34.69 0.21 -3.00
N ILE A 803 35.50 -0.19 -3.99
CA ILE A 803 36.81 -0.79 -3.75
C ILE A 803 37.93 0.12 -4.22
N THR A 804 39.03 0.18 -3.46
CA THR A 804 40.23 0.87 -3.86
C THR A 804 41.41 -0.10 -3.78
N ILE A 805 42.20 -0.18 -4.86
CA ILE A 805 43.38 -1.04 -5.00
C ILE A 805 44.60 -0.13 -5.23
N ILE A 806 45.61 -0.28 -4.41
CA ILE A 806 46.87 0.49 -4.49
C ILE A 806 47.96 -0.46 -4.95
N PRO A 807 48.44 -0.37 -6.20
CA PRO A 807 49.57 -1.16 -6.68
C PRO A 807 50.91 -0.57 -6.21
N LYS A 808 51.93 -1.40 -6.24
CA LYS A 808 53.32 -0.96 -6.07
C LYS A 808 54.22 -1.67 -7.07
N TRP A 809 55.17 -0.93 -7.59
CA TRP A 809 56.15 -1.41 -8.55
C TRP A 809 57.55 -1.44 -7.90
N THR A 810 58.33 -2.50 -8.19
CA THR A 810 59.66 -2.66 -7.62
C THR A 810 60.71 -1.85 -8.36
N SER A 811 60.40 -1.33 -9.55
CA SER A 811 61.28 -0.52 -10.38
C SER A 811 60.51 0.59 -11.11
N SER A 812 60.24 0.48 -12.38
CA SER A 812 59.48 1.46 -13.16
C SER A 812 57.98 1.17 -13.13
N VAL A 813 57.12 2.25 -13.14
CA VAL A 813 55.68 2.11 -13.22
C VAL A 813 55.23 1.44 -14.50
N ARG A 814 54.41 0.40 -14.39
CA ARG A 814 53.91 -0.42 -15.48
C ARG A 814 52.37 -0.28 -15.60
N ALA A 815 51.83 -0.71 -16.73
CA ALA A 815 50.38 -0.67 -17.01
C ALA A 815 49.72 -1.95 -16.52
N GLU A 816 49.04 -1.89 -15.37
CA GLU A 816 48.36 -3.03 -14.74
C GLU A 816 46.87 -3.07 -15.09
N SER A 817 46.35 -4.27 -15.27
CA SER A 817 44.93 -4.52 -15.40
C SER A 817 44.39 -5.22 -14.15
N TYR A 818 43.17 -4.93 -13.76
CA TYR A 818 42.57 -5.37 -12.52
C TYR A 818 41.23 -5.99 -12.77
N ASN A 819 40.93 -7.09 -12.09
CA ASN A 819 39.59 -7.69 -11.99
C ASN A 819 39.28 -8.02 -10.52
N VAL A 820 38.02 -7.81 -10.13
CA VAL A 820 37.53 -8.18 -8.80
C VAL A 820 36.29 -9.02 -8.97
N TRP A 821 36.22 -10.16 -8.31
CA TRP A 821 35.06 -11.05 -8.30
C TRP A 821 34.52 -11.21 -6.87
N ILE A 822 33.20 -11.42 -6.75
CA ILE A 822 32.54 -11.84 -5.51
C ILE A 822 31.63 -13.01 -5.84
N ASP A 823 31.82 -14.18 -5.23
CA ASP A 823 31.01 -15.37 -5.40
C ASP A 823 29.62 -15.17 -4.73
N PHE A 824 28.66 -14.64 -5.48
CA PHE A 824 27.34 -14.28 -4.99
C PHE A 824 26.42 -15.47 -4.76
N ASN A 825 26.64 -16.57 -5.47
CA ASN A 825 25.85 -17.80 -5.37
C ASN A 825 26.48 -18.86 -4.45
N LYS A 826 27.68 -18.60 -3.90
CA LYS A 826 28.43 -19.42 -2.94
C LYS A 826 28.74 -20.83 -3.43
N ASN A 827 28.92 -20.99 -4.75
CA ASN A 827 29.20 -22.28 -5.36
C ASN A 827 30.70 -22.62 -5.43
N GLY A 828 31.59 -21.70 -5.03
CA GLY A 828 33.05 -21.85 -5.06
C GLY A 828 33.69 -21.56 -6.42
N ASN A 829 32.93 -21.08 -7.40
CA ASN A 829 33.42 -20.64 -8.69
C ASN A 829 33.24 -19.13 -8.82
N PHE A 830 34.03 -18.47 -9.66
CA PHE A 830 33.88 -17.08 -10.02
C PHE A 830 33.39 -16.99 -11.47
N GLU A 831 32.12 -16.75 -11.67
CA GLU A 831 31.45 -16.67 -12.94
C GLU A 831 31.49 -15.27 -13.56
N SER A 832 31.14 -15.14 -14.83
CA SER A 832 31.19 -13.85 -15.54
C SER A 832 30.23 -12.78 -14.96
N ASN A 833 29.10 -13.20 -14.37
CA ASN A 833 28.12 -12.35 -13.68
C ASN A 833 28.55 -11.98 -12.25
N GLU A 834 29.66 -12.50 -11.77
CA GLU A 834 30.28 -12.24 -10.46
C GLU A 834 31.52 -11.38 -10.55
N LEU A 835 31.91 -10.97 -11.75
CA LEU A 835 32.95 -9.99 -12.01
C LEU A 835 32.39 -8.59 -11.72
N VAL A 836 32.72 -8.06 -10.53
CA VAL A 836 32.12 -6.81 -10.02
C VAL A 836 32.89 -5.55 -10.43
N PHE A 837 34.17 -5.66 -10.74
CA PHE A 837 35.01 -4.52 -11.15
C PHE A 837 36.11 -4.97 -12.11
N SER A 838 36.36 -4.12 -13.13
CA SER A 838 37.47 -4.30 -14.09
C SER A 838 38.09 -2.93 -14.44
N LYS A 839 39.43 -2.92 -14.54
CA LYS A 839 40.20 -1.74 -15.03
C LYS A 839 41.32 -2.19 -15.91
N SER A 840 41.33 -1.75 -17.16
CA SER A 840 42.38 -2.07 -18.11
C SER A 840 43.60 -1.11 -18.01
N LYS A 841 44.78 -1.65 -18.16
CA LYS A 841 46.06 -0.99 -18.47
C LYS A 841 46.26 0.38 -17.80
N SER A 842 46.12 0.43 -16.47
CA SER A 842 46.32 1.64 -15.68
C SER A 842 47.75 1.76 -15.12
N ARG A 843 48.27 2.96 -15.09
CA ARG A 843 49.52 3.34 -14.42
C ARG A 843 49.30 4.22 -13.20
N ALA A 844 48.08 4.36 -12.80
CA ALA A 844 47.70 5.16 -11.63
C ALA A 844 48.20 4.53 -10.32
N SER A 845 48.61 5.35 -9.39
CA SER A 845 49.06 4.93 -8.07
C SER A 845 47.95 4.46 -7.15
N SER A 846 46.70 4.64 -7.56
CA SER A 846 45.49 4.13 -6.87
C SER A 846 44.40 3.90 -7.90
N ILE A 847 43.69 2.79 -7.81
CA ILE A 847 42.58 2.39 -8.67
C ILE A 847 41.34 2.28 -7.81
N THR A 848 40.30 3.04 -8.11
CA THR A 848 39.04 2.99 -7.39
C THR A 848 37.92 2.65 -8.33
N GLY A 849 36.96 1.83 -7.90
CA GLY A 849 35.76 1.50 -8.61
C GLY A 849 34.58 1.28 -7.68
N ALA A 850 33.38 1.54 -8.22
CA ALA A 850 32.11 1.26 -7.53
C ALA A 850 31.38 0.13 -8.25
N PHE A 851 30.64 -0.68 -7.49
CA PHE A 851 29.79 -1.76 -8.00
C PHE A 851 28.60 -1.99 -7.06
N THR A 852 27.55 -2.67 -7.55
CA THR A 852 26.35 -2.94 -6.76
C THR A 852 26.29 -4.41 -6.39
N ILE A 853 25.94 -4.71 -5.14
CA ILE A 853 25.65 -6.07 -4.68
C ILE A 853 24.28 -6.50 -5.26
N PRO A 854 24.20 -7.61 -6.01
CA PRO A 854 22.93 -8.04 -6.57
C PRO A 854 21.88 -8.32 -5.49
N SER A 855 20.63 -7.92 -5.74
CA SER A 855 19.51 -8.15 -4.81
C SER A 855 19.18 -9.64 -4.62
N ASN A 856 19.60 -10.49 -5.55
CA ASN A 856 19.45 -11.95 -5.50
C ASN A 856 20.70 -12.70 -5.03
N ALA A 857 21.73 -12.00 -4.52
CA ALA A 857 22.91 -12.65 -3.96
C ALA A 857 22.57 -13.42 -2.67
N LEU A 858 23.20 -14.56 -2.44
CA LEU A 858 22.97 -15.36 -1.24
C LEU A 858 23.60 -14.70 0.00
N THR A 859 22.83 -14.51 1.06
CA THR A 859 23.26 -13.89 2.32
C THR A 859 24.27 -14.77 3.09
N GLY A 860 25.16 -14.14 3.89
CA GLY A 860 26.20 -14.75 4.71
C GLY A 860 27.60 -14.60 4.09
N ALA A 861 28.62 -15.24 4.68
CA ALA A 861 30.01 -15.11 4.26
C ALA A 861 30.27 -15.75 2.88
N THR A 862 30.99 -15.03 2.02
CA THR A 862 31.46 -15.51 0.72
C THR A 862 32.86 -14.95 0.42
N ARG A 863 33.44 -15.36 -0.70
CA ARG A 863 34.79 -14.98 -1.16
C ARG A 863 34.75 -13.79 -2.12
N MET A 864 35.64 -12.82 -1.87
CA MET A 864 36.03 -11.81 -2.85
C MET A 864 37.47 -12.08 -3.27
N ARG A 865 37.73 -12.06 -4.58
CA ARG A 865 39.08 -12.16 -5.16
C ARG A 865 39.44 -10.86 -5.87
N VAL A 866 40.58 -10.30 -5.54
CA VAL A 866 41.19 -9.14 -6.17
C VAL A 866 42.40 -9.60 -6.93
N SER A 867 42.50 -9.38 -8.23
CA SER A 867 43.64 -9.77 -9.06
C SER A 867 44.17 -8.58 -9.87
N MET A 868 45.50 -8.45 -9.89
CA MET A 868 46.23 -7.49 -10.70
C MET A 868 47.22 -8.23 -11.63
N LYS A 869 47.21 -7.88 -12.92
CA LYS A 869 48.04 -8.52 -13.91
C LYS A 869 48.61 -7.50 -14.89
N TYR A 870 49.89 -7.66 -15.26
CA TYR A 870 50.55 -6.80 -16.23
C TYR A 870 49.94 -6.93 -17.64
N ASN A 871 49.58 -5.79 -18.22
CA ASN A 871 49.21 -5.56 -19.62
C ASN A 871 47.98 -6.32 -20.15
N SER A 872 47.28 -7.16 -19.39
CA SER A 872 46.07 -7.90 -19.76
C SER A 872 45.20 -8.17 -18.55
N PHE A 873 43.88 -8.34 -18.75
CA PHE A 873 43.00 -8.70 -17.66
C PHE A 873 43.36 -10.08 -17.06
N PRO A 874 43.41 -10.21 -15.72
CA PRO A 874 43.53 -11.51 -15.08
C PRO A 874 42.21 -12.29 -15.21
N SER A 875 42.29 -13.62 -15.38
CA SER A 875 41.15 -14.51 -15.13
C SER A 875 41.06 -14.88 -13.65
N ALA A 876 39.93 -15.36 -13.19
CA ALA A 876 39.74 -15.68 -11.77
C ALA A 876 40.66 -16.84 -11.30
N CYS A 877 41.02 -17.75 -12.23
CA CYS A 877 41.71 -19.01 -11.94
C CYS A 877 42.91 -19.20 -12.89
N GLU A 878 43.96 -18.41 -12.74
CA GLU A 878 45.17 -18.56 -13.58
C GLU A 878 46.46 -18.32 -12.82
N THR A 879 47.60 -18.83 -13.35
CA THR A 879 48.93 -18.46 -12.92
C THR A 879 49.59 -17.55 -13.97
N PHE A 880 50.12 -16.40 -13.55
CA PHE A 880 50.68 -15.39 -14.45
C PHE A 880 52.02 -14.86 -13.93
N ALA A 881 52.85 -14.39 -14.88
CA ALA A 881 54.25 -14.07 -14.57
C ALA A 881 54.46 -12.76 -13.82
N ASN A 882 53.52 -11.78 -13.92
CA ASN A 882 53.68 -10.46 -13.30
C ASN A 882 52.34 -9.98 -12.76
N GLY A 883 52.27 -9.61 -11.47
CA GLY A 883 51.13 -9.18 -10.74
C GLY A 883 50.83 -10.01 -9.49
N GLU A 884 49.67 -9.88 -8.89
CA GLU A 884 49.34 -10.53 -7.61
C GLU A 884 47.82 -10.77 -7.49
N VAL A 885 47.45 -11.72 -6.60
CA VAL A 885 46.07 -12.13 -6.29
C VAL A 885 45.87 -12.08 -4.78
N GLU A 886 44.75 -11.53 -4.33
CA GLU A 886 44.38 -11.48 -2.91
C GLU A 886 42.93 -11.91 -2.71
N ASP A 887 42.67 -12.77 -1.73
CA ASP A 887 41.37 -13.27 -1.35
C ASP A 887 40.91 -12.75 -0.01
N TYR A 888 39.66 -12.27 0.08
CA TYR A 888 38.99 -11.69 1.24
C TYR A 888 37.65 -12.33 1.49
N THR A 889 37.02 -12.08 2.67
CA THR A 889 35.67 -12.48 2.99
C THR A 889 34.72 -11.28 2.88
N ILE A 890 33.57 -11.48 2.21
CA ILE A 890 32.47 -10.53 2.18
C ILE A 890 31.26 -11.16 2.89
N ASN A 891 30.71 -10.47 3.87
CA ASN A 891 29.49 -10.89 4.59
C ASN A 891 28.30 -10.17 3.98
N ILE A 892 27.51 -10.86 3.16
CA ILE A 892 26.30 -10.32 2.52
C ILE A 892 25.13 -10.46 3.47
N THR A 893 24.40 -9.36 3.76
CA THR A 893 23.22 -9.35 4.64
C THR A 893 22.02 -8.72 3.94
N SER A 894 20.81 -9.11 4.39
CA SER A 894 19.55 -8.56 3.87
C SER A 894 19.11 -7.26 4.56
N THR A 895 19.72 -6.89 5.70
CA THR A 895 19.28 -5.75 6.53
C THR A 895 20.47 -4.87 6.93
N ILE A 896 20.23 -3.56 6.91
CA ILE A 896 21.12 -2.57 7.53
C ILE A 896 20.87 -2.62 9.04
N ALA A 897 21.69 -3.36 9.78
CA ALA A 897 21.70 -3.28 11.24
C ALA A 897 22.36 -1.96 11.65
N ARG A 898 21.56 -0.97 12.06
CA ARG A 898 22.10 0.19 12.80
C ARG A 898 22.41 -0.29 14.21
N THR A 899 23.67 -0.57 14.50
CA THR A 899 24.18 -0.65 15.86
C THR A 899 24.36 0.76 16.39
N SER A 900 23.50 1.13 17.36
CA SER A 900 23.74 2.28 18.22
C SER A 900 24.76 1.88 19.27
N GLU A 901 25.99 2.27 19.14
CA GLU A 901 26.89 2.46 20.28
C GLU A 901 27.08 3.96 20.49
N GLU A 902 26.40 4.47 21.52
CA GLU A 902 26.73 5.75 22.12
C GLU A 902 28.08 5.63 22.83
N THR A 903 29.08 6.35 22.34
CA THR A 903 30.17 6.81 23.18
C THR A 903 30.22 8.33 23.10
N ASN A 904 29.87 8.94 24.23
CA ASN A 904 30.08 10.36 24.51
C ASN A 904 31.56 10.73 24.30
N ILE A 905 31.82 11.61 23.35
CA ILE A 905 32.99 12.51 23.43
C ILE A 905 32.51 13.89 22.96
N ASN A 906 32.52 14.85 23.90
CA ASN A 906 32.41 16.27 23.62
C ASN A 906 33.65 16.71 22.83
N GLU A 907 33.46 17.34 21.67
CA GLU A 907 34.29 18.41 21.16
C GLU A 907 33.53 19.15 20.04
N GLU A 908 33.43 20.46 20.24
CA GLU A 908 32.94 21.43 19.27
C GLU A 908 33.76 21.40 17.98
N THR A 909 33.16 21.05 16.85
CA THR A 909 33.61 21.49 15.55
C THR A 909 32.43 21.69 14.61
N LYS A 910 32.39 22.85 13.95
CA LYS A 910 31.42 23.31 12.99
C LYS A 910 31.07 22.25 11.94
N GLU A 911 29.76 21.87 11.84
CA GLU A 911 29.21 21.18 10.67
C GLU A 911 29.15 22.13 9.46
N GLU A 912 29.96 21.85 8.45
CA GLU A 912 29.64 22.24 7.08
C GLU A 912 28.64 21.25 6.52
N THR A 913 27.40 21.68 6.35
CA THR A 913 26.35 20.95 5.63
C THR A 913 26.72 20.89 4.15
N ASN A 914 27.16 19.71 3.66
CA ASN A 914 27.26 19.44 2.23
C ASN A 914 25.85 19.27 1.65
N GLU A 915 25.20 20.36 1.27
CA GLU A 915 24.10 20.33 0.31
C GLU A 915 24.66 19.90 -1.05
N ILE A 916 24.15 18.78 -1.61
CA ILE A 916 24.42 18.41 -3.00
C ILE A 916 23.78 19.49 -3.87
N SER A 917 24.56 20.38 -4.43
CA SER A 917 24.06 21.46 -5.29
C SER A 917 23.53 20.87 -6.60
N LYS A 918 22.41 21.42 -7.09
CA LYS A 918 21.78 21.00 -8.35
C LYS A 918 22.62 21.52 -9.53
N LEU A 919 23.08 20.61 -10.40
CA LEU A 919 23.74 20.96 -11.64
C LEU A 919 22.68 21.39 -12.69
N ASP A 920 22.64 22.65 -13.05
CA ASP A 920 21.79 23.13 -14.14
C ASP A 920 22.58 23.18 -15.47
N PHE A 921 22.03 22.58 -16.50
CA PHE A 921 22.59 22.51 -17.84
C PHE A 921 21.51 22.57 -18.90
N LYS A 922 21.87 23.04 -20.11
CA LYS A 922 20.99 22.94 -21.26
C LYS A 922 21.47 21.85 -22.21
N LEU A 923 20.54 21.14 -22.79
CA LEU A 923 20.75 20.05 -23.72
C LEU A 923 20.14 20.43 -25.09
N TYR A 924 20.91 20.28 -26.15
CA TYR A 924 20.49 20.63 -27.52
C TYR A 924 21.22 19.81 -28.59
N PRO A 925 20.58 19.57 -29.78
CA PRO A 925 19.17 19.79 -30.04
C PRO A 925 18.29 18.79 -29.27
N ASN A 926 17.05 19.14 -28.99
CA ASN A 926 16.02 18.24 -28.47
C ASN A 926 14.69 18.57 -29.20
N PRO A 927 14.19 17.70 -30.07
CA PRO A 927 14.65 16.33 -30.39
C PRO A 927 16.03 16.25 -31.07
N VAL A 928 16.72 15.09 -30.84
CA VAL A 928 18.02 14.77 -31.41
C VAL A 928 17.80 13.97 -32.72
N LYS A 929 18.00 14.65 -33.89
CA LYS A 929 17.88 14.02 -35.23
C LYS A 929 19.17 13.35 -35.72
N GLY A 930 20.31 13.68 -35.14
CA GLY A 930 21.61 13.10 -35.45
C GLY A 930 22.13 12.24 -34.29
N ASP A 931 23.41 11.94 -34.35
CA ASP A 931 24.05 11.04 -33.39
C ASP A 931 24.63 11.73 -32.15
N ILE A 932 24.54 13.05 -32.08
CA ILE A 932 25.19 13.84 -31.02
C ILE A 932 24.17 14.73 -30.31
N VAL A 933 24.19 14.70 -29.00
CA VAL A 933 23.54 15.70 -28.14
C VAL A 933 24.61 16.53 -27.45
N ASN A 934 24.42 17.86 -27.45
CA ASN A 934 25.36 18.82 -26.87
C ASN A 934 24.81 19.41 -25.59
N PHE A 935 25.72 19.90 -24.75
CA PHE A 935 25.39 20.52 -23.45
C PHE A 935 26.00 21.93 -23.36
N THR A 936 25.45 22.77 -22.50
CA THR A 936 26.15 23.99 -22.07
C THR A 936 27.45 23.61 -21.36
N GLU A 937 28.40 24.54 -21.29
CA GLU A 937 29.76 24.35 -20.78
C GLU A 937 29.81 23.39 -19.56
N MET A 938 30.51 22.25 -19.73
CA MET A 938 30.73 21.21 -18.73
C MET A 938 32.21 21.07 -18.43
N ASN A 939 32.54 20.69 -17.17
CA ASN A 939 33.92 20.42 -16.80
C ASN A 939 34.37 19.06 -17.37
N GLU A 940 35.67 18.92 -17.70
CA GLU A 940 36.24 17.68 -18.29
C GLU A 940 36.08 16.40 -17.41
N SER A 941 35.69 16.55 -16.15
CA SER A 941 35.43 15.42 -15.24
C SER A 941 33.95 15.03 -15.13
N THR A 942 33.07 15.64 -15.93
CA THR A 942 31.61 15.41 -15.84
C THR A 942 31.25 14.07 -16.49
N THR A 943 30.50 13.26 -15.75
CA THR A 943 30.00 11.96 -16.22
C THR A 943 28.51 12.01 -16.54
N TYR A 944 28.07 11.13 -17.43
CA TYR A 944 26.66 10.99 -17.76
C TYR A 944 26.17 9.53 -17.65
N ARG A 945 24.85 9.38 -17.40
CA ARG A 945 24.10 8.12 -17.52
C ARG A 945 22.84 8.41 -18.31
N ILE A 946 22.48 7.54 -19.24
CA ILE A 946 21.24 7.64 -20.02
C ILE A 946 20.36 6.46 -19.65
N PHE A 947 19.10 6.75 -19.36
CA PHE A 947 18.08 5.77 -19.00
C PHE A 947 16.97 5.79 -20.04
N ASN A 948 16.45 4.61 -20.39
CA ASN A 948 15.23 4.50 -21.17
C ASN A 948 13.99 4.79 -20.30
N GLN A 949 12.80 4.76 -20.88
CA GLN A 949 11.54 5.00 -20.18
C GLN A 949 11.24 3.98 -19.07
N MET A 950 11.86 2.81 -19.09
CA MET A 950 11.74 1.77 -18.05
C MET A 950 12.76 1.94 -16.90
N GLY A 951 13.51 3.04 -16.90
CA GLY A 951 14.55 3.30 -15.89
C GLY A 951 15.82 2.44 -16.05
N GLN A 952 15.95 1.68 -17.14
CA GLN A 952 17.15 0.90 -17.41
C GLN A 952 18.24 1.81 -17.99
N GLN A 953 19.45 1.73 -17.45
CA GLN A 953 20.62 2.44 -17.99
C GLN A 953 21.01 1.83 -19.33
N VAL A 954 20.94 2.64 -20.40
CA VAL A 954 21.24 2.23 -21.78
C VAL A 954 22.58 2.78 -22.29
N ALA A 955 23.13 3.81 -21.64
CA ALA A 955 24.47 4.35 -21.93
C ALA A 955 25.02 5.07 -20.71
N SER A 956 26.36 5.14 -20.61
CA SER A 956 27.09 5.95 -19.63
C SER A 956 28.51 6.24 -20.10
N GLY A 957 29.10 7.31 -19.59
CA GLY A 957 30.47 7.69 -19.95
C GLY A 957 30.84 9.06 -19.39
N TYR A 958 31.91 9.61 -19.92
CA TYR A 958 32.33 10.99 -19.69
C TYR A 958 31.80 11.88 -20.79
N ILE A 959 31.48 13.13 -20.46
CA ILE A 959 31.15 14.14 -21.47
C ILE A 959 32.45 14.65 -22.09
N GLU A 960 32.60 14.45 -23.39
CA GLU A 960 33.77 14.91 -24.13
C GLU A 960 33.36 16.08 -25.06
N ASN A 961 34.09 17.18 -25.00
CA ASN A 961 33.80 18.39 -25.80
C ASN A 961 32.35 18.88 -25.68
N ASN A 962 31.82 18.87 -24.47
CA ASN A 962 30.42 19.24 -24.20
C ASN A 962 29.38 18.42 -24.98
N SER A 963 29.66 17.18 -25.34
CA SER A 963 28.78 16.36 -26.16
C SER A 963 28.77 14.90 -25.74
N VAL A 964 27.70 14.21 -26.11
CA VAL A 964 27.52 12.76 -25.93
C VAL A 964 27.02 12.16 -27.25
N ASN A 965 27.64 11.07 -27.68
CA ASN A 965 27.17 10.30 -28.83
C ASN A 965 26.01 9.37 -28.41
N VAL A 966 24.85 9.60 -29.04
CA VAL A 966 23.60 8.85 -28.84
C VAL A 966 23.17 8.08 -30.09
N GLY A 967 24.05 7.92 -31.09
CA GLY A 967 23.75 7.26 -32.35
C GLY A 967 23.36 5.79 -32.22
N ALA A 968 23.81 5.11 -31.15
CA ALA A 968 23.43 3.73 -30.84
C ALA A 968 22.05 3.58 -30.19
N LEU A 969 21.39 4.69 -29.78
CA LEU A 969 20.08 4.66 -29.17
C LEU A 969 18.98 4.60 -30.24
N MET A 970 17.98 3.78 -30.02
CA MET A 970 16.78 3.68 -30.87
C MET A 970 15.92 4.95 -30.71
N PRO A 971 15.11 5.35 -31.71
CA PRO A 971 14.16 6.45 -31.55
C PRO A 971 13.23 6.23 -30.36
N ALA A 972 13.35 7.08 -29.35
CA ALA A 972 12.57 7.01 -28.11
C ALA A 972 12.83 8.27 -27.23
N ILE A 973 12.12 8.33 -26.11
CA ILE A 973 12.38 9.31 -25.04
C ILE A 973 13.40 8.70 -24.05
N TYR A 974 14.39 9.49 -23.67
CA TYR A 974 15.44 9.13 -22.72
C TYR A 974 15.59 10.21 -21.64
N ILE A 975 16.08 9.77 -20.48
CA ILE A 975 16.52 10.66 -19.40
C ILE A 975 18.03 10.58 -19.35
N ILE A 976 18.70 11.73 -19.40
CA ILE A 976 20.13 11.81 -19.13
C ILE A 976 20.37 12.44 -17.77
N GLU A 977 21.16 11.79 -16.98
CA GLU A 977 21.68 12.27 -15.70
C GLU A 977 23.14 12.63 -15.88
N ILE A 978 23.55 13.80 -15.38
CA ILE A 978 24.90 14.33 -15.47
C ILE A 978 25.38 14.69 -14.07
N THR A 979 26.65 14.34 -13.73
CA THR A 979 27.25 14.70 -12.46
C THR A 979 28.71 15.10 -12.63
N ASP A 980 29.13 16.16 -11.92
CA ASP A 980 30.53 16.60 -11.78
C ASP A 980 31.18 16.06 -10.51
N GLY A 981 30.52 15.13 -9.79
CA GLY A 981 31.01 14.56 -8.52
C GLY A 981 30.61 15.36 -7.27
N LYS A 982 30.09 16.60 -7.43
CA LYS A 982 29.56 17.44 -6.33
C LYS A 982 28.10 17.80 -6.52
N SER A 983 27.66 17.88 -7.78
CA SER A 983 26.30 18.26 -8.18
C SER A 983 25.75 17.25 -9.16
N VAL A 984 24.43 17.05 -9.15
CA VAL A 984 23.72 16.16 -10.09
C VAL A 984 22.62 16.94 -10.79
N GLY A 985 22.49 16.73 -12.11
CA GLY A 985 21.42 17.29 -12.93
C GLY A 985 20.80 16.25 -13.83
N THR A 986 19.49 16.32 -14.08
CA THR A 986 18.78 15.42 -14.98
C THR A 986 17.97 16.20 -16.01
N LYS A 987 17.94 15.73 -17.26
CA LYS A 987 17.12 16.29 -18.34
C LYS A 987 16.57 15.16 -19.21
N ARG A 988 15.39 15.40 -19.76
CA ARG A 988 14.77 14.50 -20.76
C ARG A 988 15.14 14.95 -22.17
N PHE A 989 15.41 13.99 -23.06
CA PHE A 989 15.58 14.26 -24.48
C PHE A 989 14.88 13.20 -25.33
N ILE A 990 14.56 13.56 -26.57
CA ILE A 990 13.92 12.69 -27.56
C ILE A 990 14.97 12.38 -28.63
N LYS A 991 15.25 11.11 -28.89
CA LYS A 991 16.01 10.64 -30.04
C LYS A 991 15.01 10.34 -31.16
N GLU A 992 15.19 10.96 -32.35
CA GLU A 992 14.39 10.70 -33.56
C GLU A 992 15.14 9.85 -34.57
#